data_cfb1f1a56586170b3c25f9f3e1098e64
#
_entry.id   cfb1f1a56586170b3c25f9f3e1098e64
#
_cell.length_a   1.000
_cell.length_b   1.000
_cell.length_c   1.000
_cell.angle_alpha   90.00
_cell.angle_beta   90.00
_cell.angle_gamma   90.00
#
_symmetry.space_group_name_H-M   'P 1'
#
loop_
_entity.id
_entity.type
_entity.pdbx_description
1 polymer ?
#
loop_
_entity_poly.entity_id
_entity_poly.type
_entity_poly.pdbx_seq_one_letter_code
_entity_poly.pdbx_strand_id
1 'polypeptide(L)'
;MPGKAAPATAPEQAKTGKSAASERVSSQTARFSEHKGTGRLLTQRGLFAGPSDLVSKDLYAEIVEGVATRRRETVTLEPSARVSGNTYFGRFPASYWQRWTTVKSVAVEAEVSGSGQLAVRASDMEGEPRTVTVRTVEDAKGEHVRLDAPLDKFLDGGALWLDLETESGTLTVSNVRWTVDSPEKIRPTAVTICTMNRADDCLGNLFALADSLPALDTLDAIYVADQGTDTVDSREGFAEVAERLGDKLHYIKQPNLGGAGGFTRGLYEVAGSTDTEHANVLFMDDDVLLEPDLIIRLTAFSNCAANPMIVGGQMLNLLHPHQLHVGAEYAELNTLEPGQPVPHSLSTADLLGVDEETGKPNRQERRVDAGYNGWWSCLIPYEVVKTIGYPLPFFFQWDDAEYSYRARAHGVPTVTLPGAGVWHADFHWKDWDEWHRYFNLRNSIITAALHSPFDLNLLSRVLLAQLVRYLLSMQYGLSATLITAVEDFLKGPDILHDGGVAAMKRIREIRAQYPETKRYAPTEVPGIPSNDISIINTAPRPSLQRLVLLKRIIYRLLGKHRFELGAIPSDEAHWWHVSQFETAVVTDASQEGVRVRRYDRQKMFELAKRGVQVINRLRKEGKAVQEEYKRALPRLTSRENWKRLYQL
;
A
#
# COMPACT_ATOMS: atom_id res chain seq x y z
N MET A 1 -25.38 42.54 39.81
CA MET A 1 -24.49 42.89 40.96
C MET A 1 -23.69 41.65 41.34
N PRO A 2 -22.40 41.76 41.55
CA PRO A 2 -21.43 40.65 41.51
C PRO A 2 -21.09 40.16 42.93
N GLY A 3 -20.81 38.87 43.03
CA GLY A 3 -20.18 38.27 44.20
C GLY A 3 -18.73 37.88 43.88
N LYS A 4 -17.80 38.64 44.46
CA LYS A 4 -16.37 38.33 44.51
C LYS A 4 -16.11 37.16 45.47
N ALA A 5 -15.31 36.21 45.07
CA ALA A 5 -14.56 35.36 46.00
C ALA A 5 -13.07 35.39 45.62
N ALA A 6 -12.26 35.65 46.62
CA ALA A 6 -10.82 35.85 46.58
C ALA A 6 -10.05 34.53 46.74
N PRO A 7 -8.72 34.51 46.58
CA PRO A 7 -7.95 33.35 46.18
C PRO A 7 -7.52 32.46 47.35
N ALA A 8 -7.43 31.16 47.09
CA ALA A 8 -6.84 30.19 48.01
C ALA A 8 -5.36 29.93 47.65
N THR A 9 -4.56 30.02 48.66
CA THR A 9 -3.13 29.85 48.83
C THR A 9 -2.60 28.50 48.32
N ALA A 10 -1.42 28.55 47.72
CA ALA A 10 -0.58 27.40 47.40
C ALA A 10 -0.06 26.71 48.68
N PRO A 11 0.18 25.40 48.62
CA PRO A 11 1.12 24.75 49.52
C PRO A 11 2.46 24.42 48.83
N GLU A 12 3.43 24.65 49.59
CA GLU A 12 4.84 24.40 49.71
C GLU A 12 5.46 23.26 48.87
N GLN A 13 6.64 23.54 48.41
CA GLN A 13 7.61 22.63 47.76
C GLN A 13 7.99 21.50 48.69
N ALA A 14 7.86 20.26 48.18
CA ALA A 14 8.61 19.12 48.67
C ALA A 14 9.66 18.74 47.61
N LYS A 15 10.91 18.76 48.03
CA LYS A 15 12.11 18.42 47.29
C LYS A 15 12.25 16.92 47.10
N THR A 16 12.89 16.59 45.99
CA THR A 16 13.70 15.38 45.71
C THR A 16 12.98 14.06 45.47
N GLY A 17 12.99 13.70 44.20
CA GLY A 17 12.85 12.35 43.73
C GLY A 17 13.57 12.20 42.40
N LYS A 18 14.66 11.50 42.43
CA LYS A 18 15.60 11.20 41.36
C LYS A 18 14.90 10.85 40.07
N SER A 19 15.42 11.37 38.94
CA SER A 19 15.37 10.84 37.61
C SER A 19 15.07 9.35 37.59
N ALA A 20 13.84 8.99 37.23
CA ALA A 20 13.57 7.65 36.73
C ALA A 20 14.22 7.56 35.34
N ALA A 21 15.39 6.93 35.33
CA ALA A 21 15.99 6.45 34.11
C ALA A 21 14.93 5.69 33.32
N SER A 22 14.86 5.95 32.01
CA SER A 22 14.16 5.13 31.05
C SER A 22 14.48 3.68 31.36
N GLU A 23 13.54 2.93 31.91
CA GLU A 23 13.60 1.50 31.87
C GLU A 23 13.58 1.10 30.41
N ARG A 24 14.76 0.87 29.87
CA ARG A 24 14.94 0.01 28.72
C ARG A 24 14.32 -1.32 29.14
N VAL A 25 13.12 -1.63 28.63
CA VAL A 25 12.74 -3.03 28.47
C VAL A 25 13.90 -3.64 27.72
N SER A 26 14.66 -4.50 28.38
CA SER A 26 15.79 -5.19 27.79
C SER A 26 15.23 -5.94 26.58
N SER A 27 15.53 -5.45 25.40
CA SER A 27 15.31 -6.18 24.18
C SER A 27 16.18 -7.44 24.27
N GLN A 28 15.60 -8.55 24.73
CA GLN A 28 16.13 -9.83 24.32
C GLN A 28 15.99 -9.81 22.80
N THR A 29 17.10 -9.69 22.10
CA THR A 29 17.16 -9.79 20.65
C THR A 29 16.49 -11.08 20.27
N ALA A 30 15.35 -10.98 19.56
CA ALA A 30 14.68 -12.15 19.04
C ALA A 30 15.71 -12.99 18.28
N ARG A 31 15.86 -14.26 18.65
CA ARG A 31 16.81 -15.14 17.96
C ARG A 31 16.13 -15.65 16.72
N PHE A 32 16.40 -15.01 15.60
CA PHE A 32 15.97 -15.45 14.28
C PHE A 32 16.91 -16.54 13.80
N SER A 33 16.56 -17.77 13.97
CA SER A 33 17.32 -18.91 13.45
C SER A 33 16.56 -19.62 12.35
N GLU A 34 17.22 -19.90 11.22
CA GLU A 34 16.64 -20.81 10.23
C GLU A 34 16.26 -22.13 10.87
N HIS A 35 15.06 -22.63 10.53
CA HIS A 35 14.59 -23.96 10.94
C HIS A 35 14.77 -24.94 9.79
N LYS A 36 15.11 -26.19 10.10
CA LYS A 36 15.06 -27.25 9.11
C LYS A 36 13.61 -27.55 8.77
N GLY A 37 13.27 -27.43 7.49
CA GLY A 37 11.94 -27.81 7.01
C GLY A 37 11.73 -29.31 7.16
N THR A 38 10.60 -29.71 7.76
CA THR A 38 10.20 -31.09 7.93
C THR A 38 8.76 -31.29 7.51
N GLY A 39 8.48 -32.36 6.77
CA GLY A 39 7.11 -32.69 6.37
C GLY A 39 6.51 -31.72 5.35
N ARG A 40 5.34 -31.18 5.69
CA ARG A 40 4.56 -30.30 4.80
C ARG A 40 4.57 -28.85 5.32
N LEU A 41 4.71 -27.89 4.40
CA LEU A 41 4.59 -26.46 4.67
C LEU A 41 3.19 -25.98 4.27
N LEU A 42 2.48 -25.31 5.18
CA LEU A 42 1.23 -24.63 4.90
C LEU A 42 1.49 -23.39 4.03
N THR A 43 0.80 -23.30 2.89
CA THR A 43 0.96 -22.20 1.93
C THR A 43 -0.22 -21.24 1.92
N GLN A 44 -1.42 -21.75 2.18
CA GLN A 44 -2.64 -20.97 2.42
C GLN A 44 -3.70 -21.85 3.07
N ARG A 45 -4.65 -21.23 3.77
CA ARG A 45 -5.84 -21.90 4.27
C ARG A 45 -6.98 -21.76 3.27
N GLY A 46 -7.83 -22.77 3.18
CA GLY A 46 -9.11 -22.69 2.49
C GLY A 46 -10.15 -22.11 3.41
N LEU A 47 -10.38 -20.81 3.32
CA LEU A 47 -11.34 -20.07 4.12
C LEU A 47 -12.64 -19.87 3.34
N PHE A 48 -13.79 -19.80 4.03
CA PHE A 48 -15.12 -19.68 3.43
C PHE A 48 -15.83 -18.37 3.82
N ALA A 49 -15.19 -17.54 4.64
CA ALA A 49 -15.65 -16.21 5.02
C ALA A 49 -14.47 -15.31 5.37
N GLY A 50 -14.66 -14.00 5.28
CA GLY A 50 -13.66 -12.98 5.57
C GLY A 50 -13.42 -12.74 7.06
N PRO A 51 -12.46 -11.85 7.40
CA PRO A 51 -12.15 -11.47 8.77
C PRO A 51 -13.22 -10.53 9.37
N SER A 52 -14.12 -10.00 8.56
CA SER A 52 -15.16 -9.04 8.95
C SER A 52 -16.44 -9.29 8.15
N ASP A 53 -17.59 -8.96 8.73
CA ASP A 53 -18.90 -9.00 8.06
C ASP A 53 -19.03 -7.96 6.93
N LEU A 54 -18.12 -6.98 6.86
CA LEU A 54 -18.05 -6.04 5.74
C LEU A 54 -17.55 -6.69 4.44
N VAL A 55 -16.91 -7.84 4.55
CA VAL A 55 -16.30 -8.55 3.42
C VAL A 55 -17.23 -9.65 2.92
N SER A 56 -17.56 -9.63 1.64
CA SER A 56 -18.39 -10.67 1.02
C SER A 56 -17.74 -12.05 1.13
N LYS A 57 -18.53 -13.03 1.55
CA LYS A 57 -18.11 -14.44 1.57
C LYS A 57 -17.80 -14.98 0.18
N ASP A 58 -18.36 -14.37 -0.87
CA ASP A 58 -18.14 -14.77 -2.25
C ASP A 58 -16.70 -14.45 -2.75
N LEU A 59 -15.97 -13.61 -2.04
CA LEU A 59 -14.52 -13.46 -2.27
C LEU A 59 -13.70 -14.70 -1.83
N TYR A 60 -14.28 -15.57 -1.00
CA TYR A 60 -13.63 -16.78 -0.44
C TYR A 60 -14.14 -18.06 -1.06
N ALA A 61 -15.46 -18.21 -1.17
CA ALA A 61 -16.11 -19.36 -1.80
C ALA A 61 -17.50 -18.95 -2.29
N GLU A 62 -17.84 -19.31 -3.50
CA GLU A 62 -19.10 -19.01 -4.16
C GLU A 62 -20.06 -20.21 -4.05
N ILE A 63 -21.33 -19.97 -3.65
CA ILE A 63 -22.37 -20.97 -3.76
C ILE A 63 -22.91 -20.92 -5.18
N VAL A 64 -22.49 -21.87 -6.00
CA VAL A 64 -22.83 -21.91 -7.43
C VAL A 64 -24.23 -22.50 -7.65
N GLU A 65 -24.65 -23.47 -6.79
CA GLU A 65 -25.93 -24.14 -6.88
C GLU A 65 -26.37 -24.62 -5.49
N GLY A 66 -27.68 -24.69 -5.25
CA GLY A 66 -28.26 -25.23 -4.02
C GLY A 66 -28.07 -24.35 -2.79
N VAL A 67 -27.96 -24.98 -1.63
CA VAL A 67 -27.85 -24.31 -0.34
C VAL A 67 -26.60 -24.77 0.39
N ALA A 68 -25.81 -23.82 0.88
CA ALA A 68 -24.67 -24.10 1.74
C ALA A 68 -24.49 -23.05 2.84
N THR A 69 -23.97 -23.47 3.99
CA THR A 69 -23.64 -22.61 5.11
C THR A 69 -22.13 -22.43 5.18
N ARG A 70 -21.65 -21.17 5.11
CA ARG A 70 -20.24 -20.80 5.15
C ARG A 70 -19.90 -20.12 6.46
N ARG A 71 -18.98 -20.71 7.24
CA ARG A 71 -18.29 -20.11 8.39
C ARG A 71 -16.84 -19.87 8.00
N ARG A 72 -16.05 -19.25 8.87
CA ARG A 72 -14.64 -18.91 8.57
C ARG A 72 -13.85 -20.10 8.01
N GLU A 73 -13.85 -21.24 8.70
CA GLU A 73 -13.02 -22.42 8.37
C GLU A 73 -13.85 -23.67 8.02
N THR A 74 -15.15 -23.52 7.89
CA THR A 74 -16.06 -24.65 7.66
C THR A 74 -17.16 -24.28 6.68
N VAL A 75 -17.45 -25.20 5.77
CA VAL A 75 -18.60 -25.12 4.87
C VAL A 75 -19.44 -26.39 4.98
N THR A 76 -20.76 -26.24 5.02
CA THR A 76 -21.71 -27.35 5.00
C THR A 76 -22.63 -27.19 3.80
N LEU A 77 -22.64 -28.17 2.93
CA LEU A 77 -23.48 -28.25 1.74
C LEU A 77 -24.70 -29.12 2.05
N GLU A 78 -25.89 -28.64 1.71
CA GLU A 78 -27.11 -29.42 1.69
C GLU A 78 -27.17 -30.29 0.42
N PRO A 79 -28.14 -31.25 0.30
CA PRO A 79 -28.28 -32.04 -0.91
C PRO A 79 -28.43 -31.19 -2.19
N SER A 80 -27.83 -31.64 -3.29
CA SER A 80 -27.84 -30.97 -4.58
C SER A 80 -27.24 -29.55 -4.54
N ALA A 81 -26.17 -29.38 -3.78
CA ALA A 81 -25.45 -28.12 -3.67
C ALA A 81 -24.05 -28.19 -4.25
N ARG A 82 -23.58 -27.07 -4.79
CA ARG A 82 -22.22 -26.90 -5.28
C ARG A 82 -21.60 -25.58 -4.77
N VAL A 83 -20.40 -25.69 -4.22
CA VAL A 83 -19.59 -24.56 -3.76
C VAL A 83 -18.26 -24.57 -4.48
N SER A 84 -17.87 -23.41 -5.01
CA SER A 84 -16.61 -23.24 -5.74
C SER A 84 -15.65 -22.30 -5.02
N GLY A 85 -14.41 -22.72 -4.89
CA GLY A 85 -13.28 -21.89 -4.47
C GLY A 85 -12.63 -21.10 -5.61
N ASN A 86 -13.26 -21.02 -6.79
CA ASN A 86 -12.77 -20.21 -7.92
C ASN A 86 -13.00 -18.71 -7.70
N THR A 87 -12.53 -18.19 -6.57
CA THR A 87 -12.73 -16.85 -6.07
C THR A 87 -11.40 -16.18 -5.76
N TYR A 88 -11.41 -14.92 -5.37
CA TYR A 88 -10.17 -14.17 -5.14
C TYR A 88 -9.28 -14.83 -4.05
N PHE A 89 -9.83 -15.14 -2.88
CA PHE A 89 -9.06 -15.78 -1.79
C PHE A 89 -9.04 -17.31 -1.86
N GLY A 90 -10.00 -17.92 -2.55
CA GLY A 90 -10.09 -19.39 -2.65
C GLY A 90 -9.06 -19.99 -3.61
N ARG A 91 -8.58 -19.23 -4.58
CA ARG A 91 -7.61 -19.70 -5.60
C ARG A 91 -6.20 -19.80 -5.02
N PHE A 92 -5.50 -20.85 -5.43
CA PHE A 92 -4.05 -20.99 -5.27
C PHE A 92 -3.37 -20.47 -6.54
N PRO A 93 -2.45 -19.49 -6.46
CA PRO A 93 -1.87 -18.81 -7.61
C PRO A 93 -0.78 -19.65 -8.31
N ALA A 94 -1.20 -20.76 -8.92
CA ALA A 94 -0.35 -21.82 -9.46
C ALA A 94 0.70 -21.30 -10.45
N SER A 95 0.36 -20.30 -11.27
CA SER A 95 1.28 -19.71 -12.26
C SER A 95 2.47 -19.01 -11.61
N TYR A 96 2.26 -18.34 -10.48
CA TYR A 96 3.34 -17.69 -9.72
C TYR A 96 4.21 -18.74 -9.03
N TRP A 97 3.60 -19.75 -8.42
CA TRP A 97 4.33 -20.85 -7.78
C TRP A 97 5.19 -21.63 -8.77
N GLN A 98 4.66 -21.99 -9.95
CA GLN A 98 5.44 -22.69 -10.97
C GLN A 98 6.60 -21.83 -11.50
N ARG A 99 6.40 -20.52 -11.65
CA ARG A 99 7.40 -19.63 -12.25
C ARG A 99 8.54 -19.30 -11.30
N TRP A 100 8.23 -19.05 -10.01
CA TRP A 100 9.16 -18.40 -9.10
C TRP A 100 9.69 -19.31 -7.99
N THR A 101 9.12 -20.51 -7.81
CA THR A 101 9.50 -21.43 -6.73
C THR A 101 10.12 -22.72 -7.26
N THR A 102 10.67 -23.52 -6.37
CA THR A 102 11.19 -24.86 -6.67
C THR A 102 10.11 -25.94 -6.56
N VAL A 103 8.90 -25.60 -6.14
CA VAL A 103 7.79 -26.49 -5.86
C VAL A 103 7.27 -27.11 -7.17
N LYS A 104 7.01 -28.43 -7.16
CA LYS A 104 6.52 -29.20 -8.32
C LYS A 104 5.06 -29.63 -8.18
N SER A 105 4.56 -29.70 -6.96
CA SER A 105 3.17 -30.08 -6.68
C SER A 105 2.69 -29.43 -5.40
N VAL A 106 1.39 -29.21 -5.32
CA VAL A 106 0.68 -28.73 -4.13
C VAL A 106 -0.39 -29.76 -3.77
N ALA A 107 -0.67 -29.93 -2.48
CA ALA A 107 -1.77 -30.75 -2.02
C ALA A 107 -2.84 -29.91 -1.31
N VAL A 108 -4.11 -30.27 -1.50
CA VAL A 108 -5.22 -29.82 -0.68
C VAL A 108 -5.51 -30.90 0.33
N GLU A 109 -5.52 -30.53 1.61
CA GLU A 109 -5.86 -31.38 2.72
C GLU A 109 -7.10 -30.82 3.44
N ALA A 110 -8.04 -31.67 3.82
CA ALA A 110 -9.28 -31.26 4.47
C ALA A 110 -9.82 -32.36 5.37
N GLU A 111 -10.60 -31.97 6.39
CA GLU A 111 -11.43 -32.86 7.19
C GLU A 111 -12.85 -32.87 6.64
N VAL A 112 -13.39 -34.08 6.40
CA VAL A 112 -14.65 -34.25 5.69
C VAL A 112 -15.61 -35.13 6.49
N SER A 113 -16.88 -34.70 6.57
CA SER A 113 -17.96 -35.49 7.16
C SER A 113 -19.17 -35.47 6.22
N GLY A 114 -19.81 -36.62 6.03
CA GLY A 114 -20.96 -36.78 5.12
C GLY A 114 -20.59 -37.41 3.78
N SER A 115 -21.38 -37.13 2.77
CA SER A 115 -21.25 -37.72 1.43
C SER A 115 -21.21 -36.65 0.33
N GLY A 116 -20.26 -36.76 -0.57
CA GLY A 116 -20.12 -35.79 -1.68
C GLY A 116 -18.79 -35.94 -2.41
N GLN A 117 -18.48 -34.96 -3.23
CA GLN A 117 -17.28 -34.93 -4.06
C GLN A 117 -16.45 -33.69 -3.78
N LEU A 118 -15.15 -33.88 -3.67
CA LEU A 118 -14.14 -32.83 -3.64
C LEU A 118 -13.34 -32.89 -4.94
N ALA A 119 -13.20 -31.77 -5.65
CA ALA A 119 -12.43 -31.70 -6.90
C ALA A 119 -11.44 -30.55 -6.87
N VAL A 120 -10.18 -30.83 -7.13
CA VAL A 120 -9.21 -29.78 -7.46
C VAL A 120 -9.36 -29.45 -8.95
N ARG A 121 -9.71 -28.20 -9.21
CA ARG A 121 -9.85 -27.65 -10.56
C ARG A 121 -8.70 -26.69 -10.85
N ALA A 122 -8.50 -26.44 -12.14
CA ALA A 122 -7.47 -25.50 -12.61
C ALA A 122 -8.02 -24.65 -13.75
N SER A 123 -7.50 -23.44 -13.91
CA SER A 123 -7.62 -22.67 -15.15
C SER A 123 -6.30 -22.63 -15.93
N ASP A 124 -6.36 -22.10 -17.12
CA ASP A 124 -5.20 -21.66 -17.90
C ASP A 124 -5.19 -20.11 -17.99
N MET A 125 -4.33 -19.55 -18.85
CA MET A 125 -4.23 -18.10 -19.02
C MET A 125 -5.46 -17.47 -19.70
N GLU A 126 -6.34 -18.24 -20.32
CA GLU A 126 -7.60 -17.79 -20.91
C GLU A 126 -8.80 -18.00 -19.97
N GLY A 127 -8.55 -18.61 -18.80
CA GLY A 127 -9.56 -18.87 -17.78
C GLY A 127 -10.37 -20.15 -18.01
N GLU A 128 -9.96 -21.01 -18.96
CA GLU A 128 -10.68 -22.24 -19.27
C GLU A 128 -10.49 -23.29 -18.17
N PRO A 129 -11.58 -23.79 -17.55
CA PRO A 129 -11.48 -24.69 -16.41
C PRO A 129 -11.21 -26.14 -16.82
N ARG A 130 -10.37 -26.84 -16.05
CA ARG A 130 -10.15 -28.29 -16.16
C ARG A 130 -10.13 -28.95 -14.80
N THR A 131 -10.51 -30.20 -14.73
CA THR A 131 -10.39 -31.02 -13.51
C THR A 131 -8.98 -31.61 -13.43
N VAL A 132 -8.37 -31.51 -12.24
CA VAL A 132 -7.02 -32.04 -11.95
C VAL A 132 -7.12 -33.34 -11.16
N THR A 133 -7.82 -33.34 -10.06
CA THR A 133 -7.98 -34.49 -9.16
C THR A 133 -9.38 -34.46 -8.55
N VAL A 134 -9.97 -35.64 -8.35
CA VAL A 134 -11.30 -35.79 -7.76
C VAL A 134 -11.26 -36.88 -6.68
N ARG A 135 -12.01 -36.63 -5.60
CA ARG A 135 -12.24 -37.60 -4.53
C ARG A 135 -13.72 -37.60 -4.15
N THR A 136 -14.36 -38.73 -4.24
CA THR A 136 -15.71 -38.96 -3.70
C THR A 136 -15.60 -39.58 -2.31
N VAL A 137 -16.42 -39.14 -1.39
CA VAL A 137 -16.56 -39.66 -0.02
C VAL A 137 -18.00 -40.07 0.21
N GLU A 138 -18.19 -41.15 0.97
CA GLU A 138 -19.50 -41.69 1.34
C GLU A 138 -19.53 -41.89 2.86
N ASP A 139 -20.52 -41.32 3.54
CA ASP A 139 -20.75 -41.41 4.98
C ASP A 139 -19.49 -41.18 5.85
N ALA A 140 -18.60 -40.28 5.38
CA ALA A 140 -17.37 -39.93 6.07
C ALA A 140 -17.66 -39.33 7.46
N LYS A 141 -16.79 -39.60 8.43
CA LYS A 141 -16.93 -39.17 9.84
C LYS A 141 -15.62 -38.51 10.31
N GLY A 142 -15.35 -37.31 9.83
CA GLY A 142 -14.07 -36.64 10.07
C GLY A 142 -12.92 -37.30 9.33
N GLU A 143 -13.16 -37.77 8.11
CA GLU A 143 -12.10 -38.35 7.26
C GLU A 143 -11.12 -37.28 6.82
N HIS A 144 -9.83 -37.54 6.97
CA HIS A 144 -8.79 -36.70 6.40
C HIS A 144 -8.61 -37.04 4.91
N VAL A 145 -8.95 -36.09 4.04
CA VAL A 145 -8.82 -36.22 2.59
C VAL A 145 -7.63 -35.39 2.11
N ARG A 146 -6.85 -35.98 1.17
CA ARG A 146 -5.76 -35.31 0.49
C ARG A 146 -5.90 -35.46 -1.02
N LEU A 147 -5.71 -34.35 -1.73
CA LEU A 147 -5.76 -34.25 -3.19
C LEU A 147 -4.47 -33.56 -3.67
N ASP A 148 -3.65 -34.27 -4.42
CA ASP A 148 -2.40 -33.74 -4.98
C ASP A 148 -2.65 -33.13 -6.39
N ALA A 149 -2.00 -32.01 -6.68
CA ALA A 149 -2.06 -31.30 -7.96
C ALA A 149 -0.67 -30.90 -8.45
N PRO A 150 -0.25 -31.29 -9.66
CA PRO A 150 1.04 -30.89 -10.23
C PRO A 150 1.04 -29.41 -10.64
N LEU A 151 2.19 -28.76 -10.57
CA LEU A 151 2.45 -27.39 -11.02
C LEU A 151 3.30 -27.40 -12.30
N ASP A 152 2.74 -27.91 -13.39
CA ASP A 152 3.48 -28.16 -14.65
C ASP A 152 2.87 -27.48 -15.90
N LYS A 153 1.72 -26.77 -15.76
CA LYS A 153 0.97 -26.20 -16.90
C LYS A 153 0.46 -24.79 -16.66
N PHE A 154 1.27 -23.95 -15.97
CA PHE A 154 0.82 -22.64 -15.50
C PHE A 154 1.83 -21.50 -15.76
N LEU A 155 2.84 -21.68 -16.62
CA LEU A 155 3.93 -20.67 -16.75
C LEU A 155 3.44 -19.26 -17.10
N ASP A 156 2.42 -19.14 -17.94
CA ASP A 156 1.91 -17.84 -18.39
C ASP A 156 0.61 -17.41 -17.69
N GLY A 157 -0.02 -18.32 -16.94
CA GLY A 157 -1.26 -18.02 -16.25
C GLY A 157 -1.95 -19.24 -15.68
N GLY A 158 -3.09 -19.00 -15.04
CA GLY A 158 -3.93 -20.02 -14.43
C GLY A 158 -3.68 -20.18 -12.92
N ALA A 159 -4.68 -20.76 -12.29
CA ALA A 159 -4.71 -21.02 -10.86
C ALA A 159 -5.34 -22.39 -10.58
N LEU A 160 -5.22 -22.85 -9.34
CA LEU A 160 -5.92 -24.02 -8.80
C LEU A 160 -6.99 -23.56 -7.80
N TRP A 161 -8.05 -24.34 -7.64
CA TRP A 161 -9.05 -24.14 -6.59
C TRP A 161 -9.74 -25.44 -6.21
N LEU A 162 -10.45 -25.44 -5.09
CA LEU A 162 -11.26 -26.56 -4.61
C LEU A 162 -12.73 -26.31 -4.92
N ASP A 163 -13.37 -27.26 -5.60
CA ASP A 163 -14.82 -27.34 -5.77
C ASP A 163 -15.38 -28.49 -4.89
N LEU A 164 -16.56 -28.24 -4.32
CA LEU A 164 -17.30 -29.17 -3.47
C LEU A 164 -18.69 -29.38 -4.03
N GLU A 165 -19.16 -30.62 -4.09
CA GLU A 165 -20.47 -30.96 -4.66
C GLU A 165 -21.14 -32.08 -3.89
N THR A 166 -22.46 -31.99 -3.75
CA THR A 166 -23.32 -33.03 -3.14
C THR A 166 -24.43 -33.43 -4.09
N GLU A 167 -24.78 -34.71 -4.10
CA GLU A 167 -25.95 -35.21 -4.80
C GLU A 167 -27.15 -35.36 -3.84
N SER A 168 -27.20 -36.43 -3.06
CA SER A 168 -28.35 -36.76 -2.19
C SER A 168 -28.07 -36.61 -0.70
N GLY A 169 -26.80 -36.41 -0.31
CA GLY A 169 -26.35 -36.29 1.06
C GLY A 169 -25.96 -34.86 1.44
N THR A 170 -25.62 -34.66 2.72
CA THR A 170 -24.95 -33.45 3.21
C THR A 170 -23.45 -33.66 3.25
N LEU A 171 -22.68 -32.60 3.04
CA LEU A 171 -21.23 -32.62 3.12
C LEU A 171 -20.74 -31.46 3.98
N THR A 172 -19.98 -31.76 5.02
CA THR A 172 -19.26 -30.74 5.80
C THR A 172 -17.78 -30.88 5.57
N VAL A 173 -17.15 -29.78 5.18
CA VAL A 173 -15.70 -29.69 4.94
C VAL A 173 -15.12 -28.63 5.84
N SER A 174 -14.05 -28.96 6.54
CA SER A 174 -13.36 -28.07 7.47
C SER A 174 -11.84 -28.22 7.38
N ASN A 175 -11.12 -27.29 8.01
CA ASN A 175 -9.66 -27.31 8.10
C ASN A 175 -8.97 -27.51 6.73
N VAL A 176 -9.49 -26.83 5.69
CA VAL A 176 -8.91 -26.90 4.34
C VAL A 176 -7.55 -26.20 4.31
N ARG A 177 -6.52 -26.92 3.86
CA ARG A 177 -5.13 -26.48 3.86
C ARG A 177 -4.48 -26.79 2.52
N TRP A 178 -3.87 -25.77 1.92
CA TRP A 178 -3.00 -25.96 0.77
C TRP A 178 -1.57 -26.12 1.29
N THR A 179 -0.93 -27.20 0.95
CA THR A 179 0.39 -27.55 1.50
C THR A 179 1.34 -28.00 0.39
N VAL A 180 2.63 -27.74 0.57
CA VAL A 180 3.71 -28.19 -0.30
C VAL A 180 4.74 -28.98 0.51
N ASP A 181 5.64 -29.68 -0.15
CA ASP A 181 6.79 -30.26 0.54
C ASP A 181 7.62 -29.12 1.14
N SER A 182 7.97 -29.26 2.41
CA SER A 182 8.73 -28.24 3.11
C SER A 182 10.10 -28.04 2.45
N PRO A 183 10.53 -26.81 2.19
CA PRO A 183 11.89 -26.58 1.74
C PRO A 183 12.89 -27.01 2.81
N GLU A 184 14.13 -27.27 2.43
CA GLU A 184 15.18 -27.73 3.36
C GLU A 184 15.40 -26.74 4.51
N LYS A 185 15.26 -25.46 4.22
CA LYS A 185 15.42 -24.36 5.18
C LYS A 185 14.18 -23.47 5.16
N ILE A 186 13.68 -23.16 6.36
CA ILE A 186 12.61 -22.19 6.58
C ILE A 186 13.22 -20.96 7.24
N ARG A 187 13.01 -19.79 6.65
CA ARG A 187 13.44 -18.51 7.19
C ARG A 187 12.44 -18.00 8.20
N PRO A 188 12.90 -17.46 9.33
CA PRO A 188 12.04 -16.75 10.26
C PRO A 188 11.45 -15.49 9.60
N THR A 189 10.28 -15.08 10.02
CA THR A 189 9.59 -13.90 9.50
C THR A 189 9.21 -12.96 10.64
N ALA A 190 9.51 -11.67 10.47
CA ALA A 190 9.07 -10.60 11.34
C ALA A 190 8.11 -9.67 10.59
N VAL A 191 7.00 -9.27 11.24
CA VAL A 191 6.14 -8.20 10.75
C VAL A 191 6.64 -6.86 11.27
N THR A 192 6.60 -5.82 10.45
CA THR A 192 6.84 -4.43 10.85
C THR A 192 5.63 -3.58 10.52
N ILE A 193 5.05 -2.96 11.55
CA ILE A 193 3.97 -2.00 11.44
C ILE A 193 4.53 -0.60 11.73
N CYS A 194 4.34 0.34 10.79
CA CYS A 194 4.68 1.73 10.98
C CYS A 194 3.41 2.51 11.33
N THR A 195 3.38 3.22 12.46
CA THR A 195 2.20 4.00 12.86
C THR A 195 2.53 5.43 13.24
N MET A 196 1.58 6.35 12.99
CA MET A 196 1.67 7.76 13.34
C MET A 196 0.28 8.32 13.64
N ASN A 197 -0.10 8.41 14.93
CA ASN A 197 -1.40 8.92 15.38
C ASN A 197 -2.60 8.13 14.80
N ARG A 198 -2.43 6.82 14.62
CA ARG A 198 -3.45 5.84 14.23
C ARG A 198 -3.47 4.67 15.22
N ALA A 199 -3.50 5.03 16.49
CA ALA A 199 -3.32 4.07 17.57
C ALA A 199 -4.40 2.97 17.59
N ASP A 200 -5.65 3.33 17.27
CA ASP A 200 -6.77 2.37 17.27
C ASP A 200 -6.68 1.40 16.08
N ASP A 201 -6.29 1.89 14.89
CA ASP A 201 -6.10 1.06 13.70
C ASP A 201 -4.96 0.05 13.92
N CYS A 202 -3.82 0.53 14.42
CA CYS A 202 -2.67 -0.32 14.75
C CYS A 202 -3.02 -1.37 15.82
N LEU A 203 -3.74 -0.97 16.87
CA LEU A 203 -4.20 -1.91 17.91
C LEU A 203 -5.13 -2.98 17.34
N GLY A 204 -6.04 -2.60 16.43
CA GLY A 204 -6.91 -3.54 15.71
C GLY A 204 -6.12 -4.60 14.94
N ASN A 205 -5.05 -4.20 14.25
CA ASN A 205 -4.16 -5.12 13.55
C ASN A 205 -3.40 -6.05 14.50
N LEU A 206 -2.97 -5.57 15.68
CA LEU A 206 -2.35 -6.42 16.68
C LEU A 206 -3.32 -7.48 17.22
N PHE A 207 -4.60 -7.12 17.45
CA PHE A 207 -5.63 -8.09 17.82
C PHE A 207 -5.89 -9.10 16.70
N ALA A 208 -5.98 -8.67 15.45
CA ALA A 208 -6.16 -9.58 14.32
C ALA A 208 -5.03 -10.61 14.20
N LEU A 209 -3.79 -10.22 14.51
CA LEU A 209 -2.65 -11.13 14.59
C LEU A 209 -2.77 -12.09 15.77
N ALA A 210 -3.12 -11.59 16.96
CA ALA A 210 -3.27 -12.39 18.17
C ALA A 210 -4.43 -13.41 18.07
N ASP A 211 -5.49 -13.09 17.33
CA ASP A 211 -6.65 -13.95 17.11
C ASP A 211 -6.40 -15.06 16.07
N SER A 212 -5.37 -14.93 15.24
CA SER A 212 -5.04 -15.91 14.19
C SER A 212 -3.82 -16.75 14.56
N LEU A 213 -4.01 -17.81 15.33
CA LEU A 213 -2.92 -18.70 15.72
C LEU A 213 -2.08 -19.20 14.52
N PRO A 214 -2.67 -19.65 13.38
CA PRO A 214 -1.86 -20.11 12.25
C PRO A 214 -0.97 -19.02 11.64
N ALA A 215 -1.41 -17.76 11.62
CA ALA A 215 -0.58 -16.63 11.17
C ALA A 215 0.48 -16.28 12.22
N LEU A 216 0.09 -16.26 13.50
CA LEU A 216 1.01 -15.98 14.61
C LEU A 216 2.12 -17.02 14.73
N ASP A 217 1.81 -18.30 14.47
CA ASP A 217 2.79 -19.39 14.46
C ASP A 217 3.82 -19.26 13.31
N THR A 218 3.47 -18.53 12.26
CA THR A 218 4.38 -18.24 11.13
C THR A 218 5.38 -17.12 11.45
N LEU A 219 5.11 -16.33 12.50
CA LEU A 219 5.90 -15.16 12.87
C LEU A 219 6.83 -15.43 14.05
N ASP A 220 8.05 -14.91 13.97
CA ASP A 220 9.01 -14.91 15.09
C ASP A 220 8.97 -13.58 15.85
N ALA A 221 8.60 -12.48 15.22
CA ALA A 221 8.49 -11.17 15.86
C ALA A 221 7.47 -10.26 15.17
N ILE A 222 6.98 -9.27 15.93
CA ILE A 222 6.12 -8.18 15.48
C ILE A 222 6.72 -6.88 16.00
N TYR A 223 7.23 -6.05 15.10
CA TYR A 223 7.77 -4.73 15.42
C TYR A 223 6.74 -3.66 15.15
N VAL A 224 6.41 -2.85 16.15
CA VAL A 224 5.59 -1.65 15.99
C VAL A 224 6.49 -0.44 16.15
N ALA A 225 6.69 0.31 15.06
CA ALA A 225 7.43 1.58 15.06
C ALA A 225 6.44 2.74 15.21
N ASP A 226 6.19 3.14 16.45
CA ASP A 226 5.28 4.24 16.78
C ASP A 226 6.00 5.58 16.76
N GLN A 227 5.57 6.46 15.88
CA GLN A 227 6.11 7.80 15.64
C GLN A 227 5.15 8.90 16.09
N GLY A 228 4.04 8.50 16.73
CA GLY A 228 2.94 9.38 17.10
C GLY A 228 3.13 10.11 18.43
N THR A 229 2.29 11.11 18.62
CA THR A 229 2.02 11.73 19.93
C THR A 229 0.79 11.10 20.59
N ASP A 230 -0.11 10.55 19.79
CA ASP A 230 -1.21 9.68 20.18
C ASP A 230 -0.74 8.22 19.94
N THR A 231 -0.28 7.57 21.02
CA THR A 231 0.49 6.33 20.95
C THR A 231 -0.35 5.08 21.21
N VAL A 232 0.02 3.97 20.59
CA VAL A 232 -0.72 2.69 20.68
C VAL A 232 -0.77 2.18 22.11
N ASP A 233 0.31 2.31 22.87
CA ASP A 233 0.38 1.87 24.28
C ASP A 233 -0.46 2.71 25.24
N SER A 234 -1.02 3.84 24.77
CA SER A 234 -1.99 4.63 25.54
C SER A 234 -3.43 4.09 25.45
N ARG A 235 -3.69 3.13 24.59
CA ARG A 235 -5.03 2.58 24.37
C ARG A 235 -5.41 1.53 25.41
N GLU A 236 -6.68 1.58 25.82
CA GLU A 236 -7.30 0.47 26.52
C GLU A 236 -7.26 -0.78 25.62
N GLY A 237 -6.80 -1.90 26.12
CA GLY A 237 -6.59 -3.13 25.36
C GLY A 237 -5.14 -3.38 24.91
N PHE A 238 -4.25 -2.37 24.92
CA PHE A 238 -2.85 -2.62 24.55
C PHE A 238 -2.18 -3.62 25.49
N ALA A 239 -2.43 -3.54 26.81
CA ALA A 239 -1.86 -4.48 27.78
C ALA A 239 -2.34 -5.92 27.53
N GLU A 240 -3.62 -6.10 27.16
CA GLU A 240 -4.18 -7.41 26.83
C GLU A 240 -3.51 -8.00 25.57
N VAL A 241 -3.43 -7.23 24.48
CA VAL A 241 -2.84 -7.75 23.25
C VAL A 241 -1.34 -7.99 23.41
N ALA A 242 -0.64 -7.17 24.20
CA ALA A 242 0.77 -7.37 24.51
C ALA A 242 1.01 -8.65 25.31
N GLU A 243 0.15 -8.97 26.26
CA GLU A 243 0.21 -10.25 26.99
C GLU A 243 -0.04 -11.45 26.07
N ARG A 244 -1.02 -11.36 25.17
CA ARG A 244 -1.34 -12.43 24.20
C ARG A 244 -0.24 -12.67 23.18
N LEU A 245 0.42 -11.61 22.69
CA LEU A 245 1.53 -11.69 21.73
C LEU A 245 2.87 -12.06 22.41
N GLY A 246 2.99 -11.78 23.72
CA GLY A 246 4.15 -12.13 24.54
C GLY A 246 5.46 -11.61 23.97
N ASP A 247 6.49 -12.45 23.97
CA ASP A 247 7.85 -12.12 23.53
C ASP A 247 7.94 -11.79 22.03
N LYS A 248 6.90 -12.05 21.25
CA LYS A 248 6.88 -11.68 19.82
C LYS A 248 6.68 -10.20 19.60
N LEU A 249 6.06 -9.45 20.53
CA LEU A 249 5.77 -8.03 20.36
C LEU A 249 6.96 -7.16 20.79
N HIS A 250 7.48 -6.37 19.86
CA HIS A 250 8.49 -5.35 20.08
C HIS A 250 7.91 -3.97 19.76
N TYR A 251 7.50 -3.25 20.81
CA TYR A 251 6.93 -1.90 20.68
C TYR A 251 8.03 -0.85 20.82
N ILE A 252 8.21 0.00 19.79
CA ILE A 252 9.31 0.97 19.69
C ILE A 252 8.75 2.35 19.45
N LYS A 253 8.98 3.27 20.39
CA LYS A 253 8.73 4.71 20.19
C LYS A 253 9.95 5.36 19.56
N GLN A 254 9.75 6.12 18.49
CA GLN A 254 10.83 6.79 17.77
C GLN A 254 10.39 8.16 17.25
N PRO A 255 11.35 9.06 16.89
CA PRO A 255 11.04 10.30 16.19
C PRO A 255 10.31 10.02 14.86
N ASN A 256 9.43 10.94 14.46
CA ASN A 256 8.75 10.84 13.17
C ASN A 256 9.74 11.02 12.00
N LEU A 257 10.06 9.92 11.34
CA LEU A 257 10.86 9.84 10.12
C LEU A 257 10.00 9.43 8.90
N GLY A 258 8.67 9.56 9.03
CA GLY A 258 7.69 9.17 8.01
C GLY A 258 7.58 7.66 7.82
N GLY A 259 6.83 7.24 6.80
CA GLY A 259 6.67 5.83 6.44
C GLY A 259 8.02 5.15 6.15
N ALA A 260 8.89 5.82 5.37
CA ALA A 260 10.23 5.30 5.07
C ALA A 260 11.01 4.94 6.35
N GLY A 261 10.97 5.83 7.38
CA GLY A 261 11.69 5.59 8.63
C GLY A 261 11.02 4.56 9.54
N GLY A 262 9.70 4.51 9.56
CA GLY A 262 8.95 3.54 10.36
C GLY A 262 9.16 2.10 9.87
N PHE A 263 8.96 1.86 8.58
CA PHE A 263 9.20 0.53 7.98
C PHE A 263 10.66 0.11 8.05
N THR A 264 11.59 1.01 7.74
CA THR A 264 13.02 0.69 7.82
C THR A 264 13.44 0.35 9.25
N ARG A 265 12.73 0.81 10.30
CA ARG A 265 13.08 0.47 11.68
C ARG A 265 13.02 -1.03 11.94
N GLY A 266 11.97 -1.72 11.53
CA GLY A 266 11.89 -3.17 11.68
C GLY A 266 12.99 -3.89 10.90
N LEU A 267 13.23 -3.44 9.66
CA LEU A 267 14.32 -3.97 8.85
C LEU A 267 15.70 -3.76 9.52
N TYR A 268 15.87 -2.60 10.16
CA TYR A 268 17.09 -2.27 10.92
C TYR A 268 17.28 -3.18 12.15
N GLU A 269 16.22 -3.44 12.90
CA GLU A 269 16.24 -4.30 14.08
C GLU A 269 16.54 -5.76 13.70
N VAL A 270 15.84 -6.28 12.70
CA VAL A 270 16.02 -7.65 12.21
C VAL A 270 17.42 -7.83 11.60
N ALA A 271 17.82 -6.96 10.69
CA ALA A 271 19.13 -7.05 10.03
C ALA A 271 20.32 -6.72 10.93
N GLY A 272 20.10 -6.23 12.12
CA GLY A 272 21.15 -5.92 13.10
C GLY A 272 21.59 -7.06 13.99
N SER A 273 20.82 -8.13 14.02
CA SER A 273 21.15 -9.33 14.78
C SER A 273 22.18 -10.16 13.99
N THR A 274 23.24 -10.58 14.65
CA THR A 274 24.29 -11.43 14.06
C THR A 274 23.79 -12.80 13.63
N ASP A 275 22.58 -13.18 14.10
CA ASP A 275 21.99 -14.51 13.89
C ASP A 275 20.89 -14.51 12.80
N THR A 276 20.73 -13.42 12.01
CA THR A 276 19.59 -13.22 11.12
C THR A 276 19.91 -13.17 9.62
N GLU A 277 21.00 -13.80 9.20
CA GLU A 277 21.43 -13.75 7.78
C GLU A 277 20.37 -14.20 6.76
N HIS A 278 19.25 -14.74 7.22
CA HIS A 278 18.21 -15.30 6.35
C HIS A 278 16.77 -14.98 6.76
N ALA A 279 16.55 -13.96 7.59
CA ALA A 279 15.20 -13.57 8.00
C ALA A 279 14.41 -12.86 6.88
N ASN A 280 13.09 -13.00 6.93
CA ASN A 280 12.16 -12.20 6.13
C ASN A 280 11.60 -11.06 6.99
N VAL A 281 11.39 -9.89 6.40
CA VAL A 281 10.69 -8.77 7.04
C VAL A 281 9.46 -8.41 6.20
N LEU A 282 8.29 -8.54 6.79
CA LEU A 282 7.01 -8.18 6.18
C LEU A 282 6.60 -6.78 6.65
N PHE A 283 6.63 -5.81 5.76
CA PHE A 283 6.05 -4.49 5.99
C PHE A 283 4.53 -4.56 5.89
N MET A 284 3.83 -3.89 6.78
CA MET A 284 2.38 -3.82 6.82
C MET A 284 1.94 -2.44 7.33
N ASP A 285 1.03 -1.77 6.62
CA ASP A 285 0.46 -0.50 7.09
C ASP A 285 -0.39 -0.69 8.35
N ASP A 286 -0.54 0.38 9.13
CA ASP A 286 -1.31 0.40 10.37
C ASP A 286 -2.82 0.48 10.14
N ASP A 287 -3.28 1.00 8.99
CA ASP A 287 -4.68 1.29 8.65
C ASP A 287 -5.30 0.28 7.66
N VAL A 288 -4.82 -0.94 7.67
CA VAL A 288 -5.40 -2.03 6.87
C VAL A 288 -6.41 -2.85 7.67
N LEU A 289 -7.47 -3.32 7.02
CA LEU A 289 -8.22 -4.48 7.52
C LEU A 289 -7.43 -5.71 7.08
N LEU A 290 -6.83 -6.39 8.05
CA LEU A 290 -5.93 -7.51 7.82
C LEU A 290 -6.69 -8.81 7.55
N GLU A 291 -6.37 -9.50 6.44
CA GLU A 291 -6.58 -10.93 6.29
C GLU A 291 -5.33 -11.67 6.78
N PRO A 292 -5.34 -12.29 7.97
CA PRO A 292 -4.13 -12.89 8.53
C PRO A 292 -3.51 -14.01 7.67
N ASP A 293 -4.30 -14.67 6.82
CA ASP A 293 -3.81 -15.69 5.89
C ASP A 293 -2.79 -15.15 4.87
N LEU A 294 -2.79 -13.83 4.62
CA LEU A 294 -1.78 -13.15 3.82
C LEU A 294 -0.35 -13.44 4.33
N ILE A 295 -0.14 -13.42 5.65
CA ILE A 295 1.18 -13.66 6.25
C ILE A 295 1.68 -15.05 5.91
N ILE A 296 0.80 -16.05 6.02
CA ILE A 296 1.10 -17.44 5.66
C ILE A 296 1.48 -17.52 4.18
N ARG A 297 0.68 -16.90 3.30
CA ARG A 297 0.89 -16.93 1.84
C ARG A 297 2.21 -16.30 1.43
N LEU A 298 2.51 -15.10 1.91
CA LEU A 298 3.75 -14.39 1.54
C LEU A 298 4.99 -15.09 2.11
N THR A 299 4.93 -15.54 3.38
CA THR A 299 6.05 -16.22 4.03
C THR A 299 6.35 -17.57 3.38
N ALA A 300 5.32 -18.39 3.11
CA ALA A 300 5.50 -19.67 2.46
C ALA A 300 6.04 -19.53 1.04
N PHE A 301 5.52 -18.56 0.26
CA PHE A 301 6.01 -18.27 -1.09
C PHE A 301 7.48 -17.86 -1.08
N SER A 302 7.87 -16.93 -0.19
CA SER A 302 9.26 -16.50 -0.03
C SER A 302 10.20 -17.64 0.38
N ASN A 303 9.75 -18.51 1.29
CA ASN A 303 10.53 -19.68 1.73
C ASN A 303 10.73 -20.72 0.65
N CYS A 304 9.79 -20.85 -0.30
CA CYS A 304 9.87 -21.78 -1.43
C CYS A 304 10.49 -21.15 -2.68
N ALA A 305 10.78 -19.85 -2.67
CA ALA A 305 11.33 -19.14 -3.82
C ALA A 305 12.66 -19.72 -4.30
N ALA A 306 12.83 -19.85 -5.61
CA ALA A 306 14.07 -20.37 -6.20
C ALA A 306 15.27 -19.44 -5.99
N ASN A 307 15.02 -18.13 -5.88
CA ASN A 307 16.00 -17.08 -5.58
C ASN A 307 15.35 -16.02 -4.71
N PRO A 308 16.11 -15.26 -3.92
CA PRO A 308 15.60 -14.14 -3.14
C PRO A 308 14.83 -13.14 -4.02
N MET A 309 13.65 -12.72 -3.57
CA MET A 309 12.80 -11.75 -4.27
C MET A 309 11.95 -10.96 -3.26
N ILE A 310 11.51 -9.78 -3.65
CA ILE A 310 10.51 -9.02 -2.91
C ILE A 310 9.13 -9.62 -3.24
N VAL A 311 8.34 -9.96 -2.22
CA VAL A 311 7.02 -10.57 -2.40
C VAL A 311 5.96 -9.67 -1.77
N GLY A 312 5.14 -9.06 -2.60
CA GLY A 312 4.07 -8.16 -2.16
C GLY A 312 2.70 -8.81 -2.15
N GLY A 313 1.83 -8.30 -1.28
CA GLY A 313 0.40 -8.55 -1.31
C GLY A 313 -0.35 -7.49 -2.12
N GLN A 314 -1.58 -7.82 -2.51
CA GLN A 314 -2.47 -6.93 -3.24
C GLN A 314 -3.28 -6.05 -2.29
N MET A 315 -3.69 -4.88 -2.78
CA MET A 315 -4.58 -3.97 -2.08
C MET A 315 -6.01 -4.10 -2.64
N LEU A 316 -6.98 -4.31 -1.76
CA LEU A 316 -8.40 -4.11 -2.00
C LEU A 316 -8.84 -2.81 -1.35
N ASN A 317 -9.89 -2.20 -1.87
CA ASN A 317 -10.42 -0.95 -1.35
C ASN A 317 -11.26 -1.20 -0.09
N LEU A 318 -11.02 -0.46 0.98
CA LEU A 318 -11.72 -0.66 2.25
C LEU A 318 -13.19 -0.24 2.19
N LEU A 319 -13.50 0.84 1.46
CA LEU A 319 -14.88 1.33 1.28
C LEU A 319 -15.65 0.55 0.20
N HIS A 320 -14.94 -0.21 -0.64
CA HIS A 320 -15.47 -1.06 -1.70
C HIS A 320 -14.81 -2.44 -1.61
N PRO A 321 -15.16 -3.28 -0.59
CA PRO A 321 -14.34 -4.45 -0.21
C PRO A 321 -14.19 -5.54 -1.27
N HIS A 322 -15.03 -5.52 -2.31
CA HIS A 322 -14.94 -6.42 -3.47
C HIS A 322 -14.11 -5.84 -4.63
N GLN A 323 -13.60 -4.60 -4.50
CA GLN A 323 -12.84 -3.94 -5.56
C GLN A 323 -11.33 -4.09 -5.34
N LEU A 324 -10.65 -4.70 -6.29
CA LEU A 324 -9.20 -4.74 -6.37
C LEU A 324 -8.66 -3.38 -6.83
N HIS A 325 -7.70 -2.80 -6.12
CA HIS A 325 -7.02 -1.60 -6.56
C HIS A 325 -6.23 -1.88 -7.85
N VAL A 326 -5.26 -2.80 -7.79
CA VAL A 326 -4.47 -3.23 -8.95
C VAL A 326 -3.86 -4.60 -8.71
N GLY A 327 -3.81 -5.43 -9.74
CA GLY A 327 -3.19 -6.76 -9.67
C GLY A 327 -1.67 -6.71 -9.56
N ALA A 328 -1.04 -5.86 -10.36
CA ALA A 328 0.38 -5.53 -10.30
C ALA A 328 0.63 -4.15 -10.95
N GLU A 329 1.60 -3.40 -10.44
CA GLU A 329 1.86 -2.05 -10.88
C GLU A 329 3.34 -1.77 -11.16
N TYR A 330 3.59 -0.69 -11.90
CA TYR A 330 4.92 -0.14 -12.15
C TYR A 330 4.91 1.39 -12.06
N ALA A 331 6.08 1.99 -11.94
CA ALA A 331 6.24 3.44 -12.01
C ALA A 331 6.83 3.84 -13.37
N GLU A 332 6.15 4.74 -14.09
CA GLU A 332 6.71 5.35 -15.30
C GLU A 332 7.68 6.47 -14.91
N LEU A 333 8.96 6.12 -14.85
CA LEU A 333 10.00 7.02 -14.33
C LEU A 333 10.25 8.24 -15.23
N ASN A 334 9.99 8.14 -16.54
CA ASN A 334 10.20 9.25 -17.47
C ASN A 334 9.16 10.35 -17.32
N THR A 335 7.95 10.02 -16.87
CA THR A 335 6.85 10.95 -16.63
C THR A 335 6.54 11.19 -15.16
N LEU A 336 7.27 10.51 -14.25
CA LEU A 336 7.12 10.58 -12.80
C LEU A 336 5.75 10.11 -12.30
N GLU A 337 5.19 9.08 -12.92
CA GLU A 337 3.86 8.54 -12.64
C GLU A 337 3.98 7.17 -11.95
N PRO A 338 3.70 7.08 -10.63
CA PRO A 338 3.61 5.79 -9.92
C PRO A 338 2.23 5.16 -10.18
N GLY A 339 2.04 3.91 -9.75
CA GLY A 339 0.75 3.25 -9.74
C GLY A 339 0.18 2.94 -11.12
N GLN A 340 1.05 2.76 -12.14
CA GLN A 340 0.59 2.38 -13.46
C GLN A 340 0.32 0.87 -13.50
N PRO A 341 -0.87 0.42 -13.94
CA PRO A 341 -1.14 -1.01 -14.06
C PRO A 341 -0.21 -1.64 -15.09
N VAL A 342 0.38 -2.78 -14.73
CA VAL A 342 1.13 -3.59 -15.68
C VAL A 342 0.18 -4.06 -16.79
N PRO A 343 0.60 -4.13 -18.07
CA PRO A 343 -0.24 -4.66 -19.14
C PRO A 343 -0.86 -6.02 -18.77
N HIS A 344 -2.16 -6.17 -19.00
CA HIS A 344 -2.99 -7.32 -18.63
C HIS A 344 -3.24 -7.51 -17.13
N SER A 345 -2.82 -6.59 -16.28
CA SER A 345 -3.20 -6.58 -14.87
C SER A 345 -4.62 -6.08 -14.70
N LEU A 346 -5.40 -6.72 -13.87
CA LEU A 346 -6.65 -6.14 -13.38
C LEU A 346 -6.36 -4.83 -12.67
N SER A 347 -7.20 -3.82 -12.88
CA SER A 347 -7.10 -2.53 -12.22
C SER A 347 -8.49 -1.96 -11.96
N THR A 348 -8.73 -1.52 -10.74
CA THR A 348 -10.04 -0.99 -10.29
C THR A 348 -11.19 -1.96 -10.63
N ALA A 349 -10.93 -3.27 -10.43
CA ALA A 349 -11.81 -4.33 -10.88
C ALA A 349 -12.72 -4.82 -9.75
N ASP A 350 -14.02 -4.91 -10.03
CA ASP A 350 -14.97 -5.62 -9.17
C ASP A 350 -14.75 -7.13 -9.27
N LEU A 351 -14.21 -7.73 -8.22
CA LEU A 351 -13.85 -9.15 -8.17
C LEU A 351 -15.06 -10.11 -8.12
N LEU A 352 -16.26 -9.59 -7.85
CA LEU A 352 -17.53 -10.32 -7.90
C LEU A 352 -18.26 -10.10 -9.21
N GLY A 353 -17.79 -9.16 -10.02
CA GLY A 353 -18.35 -8.80 -11.31
C GLY A 353 -17.73 -9.53 -12.49
N VAL A 354 -18.17 -9.11 -13.66
CA VAL A 354 -17.67 -9.56 -14.95
C VAL A 354 -17.08 -8.38 -15.72
N ASP A 355 -16.11 -8.64 -16.55
CA ASP A 355 -15.56 -7.68 -17.51
C ASP A 355 -16.63 -7.35 -18.58
N GLU A 356 -16.90 -6.07 -18.77
CA GLU A 356 -18.00 -5.59 -19.64
C GLU A 356 -17.75 -5.93 -21.12
N GLU A 357 -16.49 -6.05 -21.56
CA GLU A 357 -16.17 -6.32 -22.97
C GLU A 357 -16.22 -7.81 -23.28
N THR A 358 -15.72 -8.64 -22.36
CA THR A 358 -15.59 -10.08 -22.59
C THR A 358 -16.71 -10.91 -21.97
N GLY A 359 -17.43 -10.37 -20.98
CA GLY A 359 -18.43 -11.09 -20.17
C GLY A 359 -17.82 -12.16 -19.25
N LYS A 360 -16.50 -12.24 -19.14
CA LYS A 360 -15.80 -13.18 -18.26
C LYS A 360 -15.70 -12.60 -16.84
N PRO A 361 -15.70 -13.45 -15.79
CA PRO A 361 -15.46 -12.99 -14.42
C PRO A 361 -14.12 -12.25 -14.30
N ASN A 362 -14.09 -11.18 -13.51
CA ASN A 362 -12.88 -10.40 -13.23
C ASN A 362 -11.89 -11.20 -12.37
N ARG A 363 -11.12 -12.06 -13.02
CA ARG A 363 -10.09 -12.90 -12.41
C ARG A 363 -8.73 -12.67 -13.09
N GLN A 364 -7.67 -12.56 -12.30
CA GLN A 364 -6.32 -12.45 -12.83
C GLN A 364 -5.86 -13.85 -13.33
N GLU A 365 -6.18 -14.18 -14.56
CA GLU A 365 -5.79 -15.46 -15.17
C GLU A 365 -4.35 -15.41 -15.69
N ARG A 366 -3.95 -14.34 -16.37
CA ARG A 366 -2.56 -14.14 -16.78
C ARG A 366 -1.66 -13.83 -15.62
N ARG A 367 -0.47 -14.43 -15.61
CA ARG A 367 0.58 -13.99 -14.71
C ARG A 367 1.11 -12.63 -15.17
N VAL A 368 1.20 -11.69 -14.25
CA VAL A 368 1.76 -10.35 -14.44
C VAL A 368 2.89 -10.12 -13.44
N ASP A 369 4.00 -9.56 -13.91
CA ASP A 369 5.17 -9.32 -13.08
C ASP A 369 5.26 -7.83 -12.73
N ALA A 370 5.28 -7.51 -11.44
CA ALA A 370 5.24 -6.16 -10.93
C ALA A 370 6.55 -5.39 -11.17
N GLY A 371 6.45 -4.08 -11.34
CA GLY A 371 7.58 -3.15 -11.29
C GLY A 371 8.04 -2.89 -9.87
N TYR A 372 7.08 -2.69 -8.96
CA TYR A 372 7.25 -2.55 -7.52
C TYR A 372 5.97 -3.01 -6.81
N ASN A 373 6.00 -3.08 -5.47
CA ASN A 373 4.82 -3.32 -4.66
C ASN A 373 4.75 -2.29 -3.55
N GLY A 374 3.56 -1.73 -3.31
CA GLY A 374 3.32 -0.85 -2.18
C GLY A 374 3.53 -1.55 -0.83
N TRP A 375 3.91 -0.78 0.18
CA TRP A 375 4.24 -1.35 1.49
C TRP A 375 3.02 -1.52 2.42
N TRP A 376 1.79 -1.48 1.88
CA TRP A 376 0.60 -1.95 2.61
C TRP A 376 0.72 -3.42 3.05
N SER A 377 1.42 -4.24 2.26
CA SER A 377 1.94 -5.56 2.65
C SER A 377 3.05 -5.96 1.69
N CYS A 378 4.29 -6.03 2.18
CA CYS A 378 5.46 -6.31 1.33
C CYS A 378 6.55 -7.03 2.12
N LEU A 379 6.87 -8.26 1.72
CA LEU A 379 7.89 -9.08 2.35
C LEU A 379 9.23 -8.90 1.65
N ILE A 380 10.25 -8.56 2.43
CA ILE A 380 11.62 -8.31 1.99
C ILE A 380 12.56 -9.31 2.69
N PRO A 381 13.18 -10.24 1.96
CA PRO A 381 14.22 -11.11 2.52
C PRO A 381 15.47 -10.31 2.88
N TYR A 382 16.14 -10.71 3.93
CA TYR A 382 17.37 -10.05 4.40
C TYR A 382 18.48 -9.99 3.33
N GLU A 383 18.57 -10.97 2.46
CA GLU A 383 19.53 -11.00 1.34
C GLU A 383 19.38 -9.79 0.41
N VAL A 384 18.16 -9.24 0.30
CA VAL A 384 17.92 -8.00 -0.45
C VAL A 384 18.62 -6.84 0.25
N VAL A 385 18.45 -6.70 1.57
CA VAL A 385 19.13 -5.65 2.36
C VAL A 385 20.65 -5.77 2.25
N LYS A 386 21.18 -7.00 2.34
CA LYS A 386 22.62 -7.26 2.20
C LYS A 386 23.15 -6.83 0.82
N THR A 387 22.33 -6.99 -0.23
CA THR A 387 22.72 -6.68 -1.61
C THR A 387 22.62 -5.20 -1.94
N ILE A 388 21.55 -4.51 -1.50
CA ILE A 388 21.24 -3.15 -1.93
C ILE A 388 21.19 -2.12 -0.79
N GLY A 389 21.43 -2.54 0.46
CA GLY A 389 21.30 -1.69 1.65
C GLY A 389 19.86 -1.44 2.05
N TYR A 390 19.67 -0.50 2.97
CA TYR A 390 18.38 -0.08 3.49
C TYR A 390 17.64 0.86 2.51
N PRO A 391 16.31 1.08 2.67
CA PRO A 391 15.60 2.12 1.93
C PRO A 391 16.25 3.51 2.04
N LEU A 392 15.99 4.38 1.06
CA LEU A 392 16.37 5.78 1.15
C LEU A 392 15.52 6.52 2.20
N PRO A 393 16.07 7.50 2.93
CA PRO A 393 15.36 8.27 3.93
C PRO A 393 14.45 9.31 3.26
N PHE A 394 13.47 8.86 2.51
CA PHE A 394 12.57 9.66 1.69
C PHE A 394 11.49 10.39 2.50
N PHE A 395 11.27 10.00 3.74
CA PHE A 395 10.20 10.40 4.61
C PHE A 395 8.83 9.81 4.21
N PHE A 396 8.36 10.08 3.00
CA PHE A 396 7.02 9.71 2.56
C PHE A 396 6.94 9.53 1.05
N GLN A 397 6.36 8.43 0.57
CA GLN A 397 6.12 8.05 -0.83
C GLN A 397 7.40 7.80 -1.67
N TRP A 398 7.31 6.92 -2.65
CA TRP A 398 8.34 6.47 -3.57
C TRP A 398 9.46 5.64 -2.92
N ASP A 399 9.42 5.39 -1.63
CA ASP A 399 10.33 4.51 -0.90
C ASP A 399 10.18 3.06 -1.36
N ASP A 400 8.95 2.59 -1.53
CA ASP A 400 8.56 1.29 -2.08
C ASP A 400 9.01 1.12 -3.54
N ALA A 401 8.71 2.10 -4.39
CA ALA A 401 9.10 2.08 -5.80
C ALA A 401 10.63 2.15 -5.95
N GLU A 402 11.30 3.10 -5.30
CA GLU A 402 12.76 3.23 -5.37
C GLU A 402 13.45 1.94 -4.94
N TYR A 403 13.01 1.36 -3.81
CA TYR A 403 13.61 0.15 -3.26
C TYR A 403 13.46 -1.05 -4.20
N SER A 404 12.28 -1.22 -4.78
CA SER A 404 12.01 -2.30 -5.76
C SER A 404 12.79 -2.12 -7.06
N TYR A 405 12.89 -0.90 -7.59
CA TYR A 405 13.69 -0.62 -8.79
C TYR A 405 15.19 -0.83 -8.55
N ARG A 406 15.69 -0.46 -7.38
CA ARG A 406 17.06 -0.72 -6.97
C ARG A 406 17.34 -2.22 -6.83
N ALA A 407 16.43 -2.97 -6.22
CA ALA A 407 16.49 -4.42 -6.13
C ALA A 407 16.54 -5.07 -7.52
N ARG A 408 15.66 -4.65 -8.42
CA ARG A 408 15.62 -5.13 -9.81
C ARG A 408 16.92 -4.87 -10.56
N ALA A 409 17.56 -3.71 -10.37
CA ALA A 409 18.87 -3.38 -10.96
C ALA A 409 19.99 -4.34 -10.49
N HIS A 410 19.80 -5.04 -9.38
CA HIS A 410 20.70 -6.06 -8.84
C HIS A 410 20.20 -7.50 -9.06
N GLY A 411 19.23 -7.70 -9.95
CA GLY A 411 18.72 -9.03 -10.30
C GLY A 411 17.69 -9.60 -9.33
N VAL A 412 17.17 -8.81 -8.39
CA VAL A 412 16.12 -9.21 -7.44
C VAL A 412 14.76 -8.73 -7.97
N PRO A 413 13.87 -9.63 -8.40
CA PRO A 413 12.55 -9.26 -8.89
C PRO A 413 11.59 -8.91 -7.74
N THR A 414 10.50 -8.20 -8.09
CA THR A 414 9.34 -8.00 -7.24
C THR A 414 8.16 -8.79 -7.80
N VAL A 415 7.48 -9.53 -6.95
CA VAL A 415 6.29 -10.33 -7.29
C VAL A 415 5.14 -9.88 -6.41
N THR A 416 4.02 -9.49 -7.00
CA THR A 416 2.76 -9.25 -6.28
C THR A 416 1.92 -10.51 -6.37
N LEU A 417 1.64 -11.16 -5.23
CA LEU A 417 1.02 -12.47 -5.17
C LEU A 417 -0.51 -12.36 -5.14
N PRO A 418 -1.24 -12.86 -6.16
CA PRO A 418 -2.70 -12.87 -6.15
C PRO A 418 -3.27 -13.68 -4.98
N GLY A 419 -4.40 -13.19 -4.44
CA GLY A 419 -5.05 -13.80 -3.29
C GLY A 419 -4.39 -13.52 -1.94
N ALA A 420 -3.22 -12.91 -1.92
CA ALA A 420 -2.62 -12.34 -0.71
C ALA A 420 -3.01 -10.86 -0.62
N GLY A 421 -4.17 -10.57 -0.04
CA GLY A 421 -4.77 -9.24 -0.05
C GLY A 421 -5.00 -8.65 1.34
N VAL A 422 -4.93 -7.32 1.42
CA VAL A 422 -5.39 -6.50 2.54
C VAL A 422 -6.35 -5.44 2.04
N TRP A 423 -7.26 -4.98 2.87
CA TRP A 423 -8.10 -3.81 2.56
C TRP A 423 -7.48 -2.57 3.18
N HIS A 424 -7.28 -1.56 2.36
CA HIS A 424 -6.69 -0.28 2.74
C HIS A 424 -7.59 0.86 2.27
N ALA A 425 -7.47 2.03 2.87
CA ALA A 425 -8.23 3.22 2.47
C ALA A 425 -8.07 3.51 0.97
N ASP A 426 -9.20 3.74 0.31
CA ASP A 426 -9.28 3.92 -1.15
C ASP A 426 -8.47 5.16 -1.58
N PHE A 427 -7.49 4.99 -2.45
CA PHE A 427 -6.70 6.10 -2.99
C PHE A 427 -7.52 7.09 -3.81
N HIS A 428 -8.70 6.69 -4.25
CA HIS A 428 -9.65 7.57 -4.93
C HIS A 428 -10.08 8.77 -4.07
N TRP A 429 -10.15 8.59 -2.75
CA TRP A 429 -10.52 9.62 -1.79
C TRP A 429 -9.32 10.41 -1.22
N LYS A 430 -8.11 10.14 -1.69
CA LYS A 430 -6.92 10.85 -1.23
C LYS A 430 -6.81 12.21 -1.92
N ASP A 431 -6.79 13.28 -1.10
CA ASP A 431 -6.54 14.62 -1.64
C ASP A 431 -5.05 14.82 -1.95
N TRP A 432 -4.73 14.86 -3.24
CA TRP A 432 -3.36 15.05 -3.72
C TRP A 432 -2.90 16.51 -3.68
N ASP A 433 -3.76 17.48 -3.36
CA ASP A 433 -3.39 18.88 -3.14
C ASP A 433 -3.08 19.13 -1.65
N GLU A 434 -2.15 18.34 -1.09
CA GLU A 434 -1.68 18.44 0.27
C GLU A 434 -0.14 18.52 0.36
N TRP A 435 0.39 18.70 1.57
CA TRP A 435 1.83 18.84 1.82
C TRP A 435 2.66 17.65 1.33
N HIS A 436 2.12 16.46 1.38
CA HIS A 436 2.79 15.23 0.94
C HIS A 436 3.10 15.21 -0.57
N ARG A 437 2.41 16.05 -1.38
CA ARG A 437 2.72 16.20 -2.81
C ARG A 437 4.16 16.67 -3.05
N TYR A 438 4.76 17.38 -2.11
CA TYR A 438 6.18 17.73 -2.18
C TYR A 438 7.07 16.50 -2.20
N PHE A 439 6.84 15.56 -1.28
CA PHE A 439 7.62 14.33 -1.23
C PHE A 439 7.41 13.48 -2.47
N ASN A 440 6.17 13.36 -2.93
CA ASN A 440 5.85 12.68 -4.17
C ASN A 440 6.67 13.23 -5.35
N LEU A 441 6.72 14.55 -5.54
CA LEU A 441 7.44 15.20 -6.63
C LEU A 441 8.97 15.12 -6.46
N ARG A 442 9.48 15.37 -5.26
CA ARG A 442 10.93 15.31 -4.99
C ARG A 442 11.47 13.89 -5.16
N ASN A 443 10.81 12.93 -4.54
CA ASN A 443 11.26 11.55 -4.51
C ASN A 443 11.13 10.89 -5.89
N SER A 444 10.09 11.22 -6.68
CA SER A 444 9.98 10.74 -8.06
C SER A 444 11.15 11.20 -8.94
N ILE A 445 11.58 12.45 -8.79
CA ILE A 445 12.74 12.97 -9.54
C ILE A 445 14.03 12.25 -9.10
N ILE A 446 14.21 12.01 -7.80
CA ILE A 446 15.38 11.28 -7.28
C ILE A 446 15.36 9.84 -7.79
N THR A 447 14.22 9.16 -7.72
CA THR A 447 14.07 7.77 -8.21
C THR A 447 14.33 7.68 -9.71
N ALA A 448 13.79 8.62 -10.50
CA ALA A 448 14.07 8.70 -11.94
C ALA A 448 15.56 8.94 -12.21
N ALA A 449 16.22 9.80 -11.43
CA ALA A 449 17.65 10.07 -11.56
C ALA A 449 18.50 8.83 -11.26
N LEU A 450 18.10 7.99 -10.31
CA LEU A 450 18.81 6.78 -9.93
C LEU A 450 18.57 5.61 -10.90
N HIS A 451 17.35 5.44 -11.40
CA HIS A 451 16.90 4.18 -12.03
C HIS A 451 16.40 4.32 -13.47
N SER A 452 16.52 5.51 -14.09
CA SER A 452 16.16 5.71 -15.49
C SER A 452 17.30 6.35 -16.29
N PRO A 453 17.21 6.41 -17.64
CA PRO A 453 18.13 7.19 -18.47
C PRO A 453 18.18 8.67 -18.12
N PHE A 454 17.18 9.17 -17.39
CA PHE A 454 17.03 10.54 -16.91
C PHE A 454 17.12 11.57 -18.05
N ASP A 455 16.18 11.45 -19.01
CA ASP A 455 16.05 12.41 -20.12
C ASP A 455 15.55 13.75 -19.61
N LEU A 456 16.47 14.67 -19.37
CA LEU A 456 16.17 16.01 -18.85
C LEU A 456 15.32 16.86 -19.79
N ASN A 457 15.31 16.58 -21.11
CA ASN A 457 14.46 17.30 -22.05
C ASN A 457 13.00 16.85 -21.92
N LEU A 458 12.77 15.55 -21.82
CA LEU A 458 11.44 15.00 -21.58
C LEU A 458 10.93 15.41 -20.21
N LEU A 459 11.71 15.19 -19.16
CA LEU A 459 11.37 15.55 -17.78
C LEU A 459 11.03 17.04 -17.64
N SER A 460 11.84 17.92 -18.22
CA SER A 460 11.56 19.37 -18.18
C SER A 460 10.24 19.72 -18.89
N ARG A 461 9.90 19.05 -19.98
CA ARG A 461 8.60 19.25 -20.66
C ARG A 461 7.44 18.77 -19.79
N VAL A 462 7.57 17.62 -19.13
CA VAL A 462 6.56 17.07 -18.21
C VAL A 462 6.32 18.04 -17.05
N LEU A 463 7.38 18.46 -16.37
CA LEU A 463 7.29 19.38 -15.23
C LEU A 463 6.75 20.76 -15.64
N LEU A 464 7.15 21.28 -16.80
CA LEU A 464 6.62 22.55 -17.32
C LEU A 464 5.13 22.45 -17.65
N ALA A 465 4.72 21.36 -18.30
CA ALA A 465 3.30 21.13 -18.59
C ALA A 465 2.45 21.00 -17.32
N GLN A 466 2.98 20.32 -16.29
CA GLN A 466 2.33 20.20 -14.99
C GLN A 466 2.22 21.56 -14.28
N LEU A 467 3.30 22.34 -14.25
CA LEU A 467 3.30 23.71 -13.72
C LEU A 467 2.26 24.60 -14.39
N VAL A 468 2.21 24.59 -15.73
CA VAL A 468 1.22 25.39 -16.50
C VAL A 468 -0.21 24.97 -16.15
N ARG A 469 -0.48 23.66 -16.02
CA ARG A 469 -1.80 23.16 -15.61
C ARG A 469 -2.17 23.66 -14.21
N TYR A 470 -1.26 23.62 -13.24
CA TYR A 470 -1.48 24.12 -11.89
C TYR A 470 -1.76 25.63 -11.88
N LEU A 471 -0.97 26.41 -12.60
CA LEU A 471 -1.18 27.86 -12.72
C LEU A 471 -2.53 28.21 -13.34
N LEU A 472 -2.94 27.50 -14.42
CA LEU A 472 -4.24 27.69 -15.05
C LEU A 472 -5.40 27.28 -14.15
N SER A 473 -5.21 26.27 -13.29
CA SER A 473 -6.19 25.83 -12.29
C SER A 473 -6.16 26.66 -11.01
N MET A 474 -5.38 27.75 -10.97
CA MET A 474 -5.23 28.61 -9.81
C MET A 474 -4.77 27.85 -8.54
N GLN A 475 -3.95 26.82 -8.72
CA GLN A 475 -3.33 26.02 -7.66
C GLN A 475 -1.90 26.53 -7.40
N TYR A 476 -1.80 27.75 -6.87
CA TYR A 476 -0.51 28.41 -6.67
C TYR A 476 0.34 27.74 -5.59
N GLY A 477 -0.29 27.25 -4.52
CA GLY A 477 0.37 26.46 -3.49
C GLY A 477 0.96 25.17 -4.05
N LEU A 478 0.25 24.50 -4.97
CA LEU A 478 0.74 23.31 -5.65
C LEU A 478 1.86 23.63 -6.65
N SER A 479 1.75 24.79 -7.33
CA SER A 479 2.84 25.32 -8.20
C SER A 479 4.11 25.60 -7.39
N ALA A 480 3.99 26.25 -6.23
CA ALA A 480 5.10 26.48 -5.32
C ALA A 480 5.71 25.18 -4.79
N THR A 481 4.87 24.18 -4.50
CA THR A 481 5.28 22.84 -4.08
C THR A 481 6.14 22.16 -5.14
N LEU A 482 5.72 22.16 -6.42
CA LEU A 482 6.49 21.60 -7.53
C LEU A 482 7.84 22.32 -7.70
N ILE A 483 7.82 23.65 -7.69
CA ILE A 483 9.05 24.45 -7.83
C ILE A 483 10.03 24.09 -6.69
N THR A 484 9.55 24.04 -5.44
CA THR A 484 10.37 23.73 -4.28
C THR A 484 10.94 22.31 -4.36
N ALA A 485 10.17 21.32 -4.83
CA ALA A 485 10.64 19.95 -5.01
C ALA A 485 11.81 19.88 -6.01
N VAL A 486 11.73 20.60 -7.13
CA VAL A 486 12.81 20.66 -8.12
C VAL A 486 14.03 21.43 -7.58
N GLU A 487 13.81 22.55 -6.87
CA GLU A 487 14.90 23.30 -6.23
C GLU A 487 15.65 22.44 -5.21
N ASP A 488 14.93 21.64 -4.44
CA ASP A 488 15.55 20.77 -3.44
C ASP A 488 16.30 19.62 -4.10
N PHE A 489 15.76 18.98 -5.14
CA PHE A 489 16.52 18.00 -5.91
C PHE A 489 17.86 18.58 -6.39
N LEU A 490 17.88 19.83 -6.89
CA LEU A 490 19.06 20.52 -7.38
C LEU A 490 20.09 20.90 -6.31
N LYS A 491 19.73 20.82 -5.01
CA LYS A 491 20.69 20.97 -3.91
C LYS A 491 21.52 19.71 -3.65
N GLY A 492 21.20 18.61 -4.33
CA GLY A 492 21.91 17.35 -4.18
C GLY A 492 21.43 16.51 -2.99
N PRO A 493 22.13 15.38 -2.71
CA PRO A 493 21.66 14.34 -1.79
C PRO A 493 21.61 14.74 -0.31
N ASP A 494 22.27 15.82 0.08
CA ASP A 494 22.32 16.25 1.48
C ASP A 494 20.95 16.72 2.01
N ILE A 495 19.98 16.98 1.14
CA ILE A 495 18.59 17.24 1.53
C ILE A 495 17.90 16.04 2.22
N LEU A 496 18.47 14.85 2.10
CA LEU A 496 17.98 13.63 2.74
C LEU A 496 18.64 13.40 4.12
N HIS A 497 19.54 14.29 4.55
CA HIS A 497 20.35 14.08 5.76
C HIS A 497 19.53 13.94 7.04
N ASP A 498 18.44 14.68 7.17
CA ASP A 498 17.55 14.67 8.34
C ASP A 498 16.36 13.73 8.24
N GLY A 499 16.30 12.90 7.20
CA GLY A 499 15.16 12.01 6.95
C GLY A 499 13.89 12.74 6.51
N GLY A 500 13.96 14.02 6.12
CA GLY A 500 12.85 14.81 5.57
C GLY A 500 12.03 15.60 6.60
N VAL A 501 12.38 15.57 7.86
CA VAL A 501 11.64 16.25 8.95
C VAL A 501 11.56 17.76 8.74
N ALA A 502 12.69 18.42 8.46
CA ALA A 502 12.72 19.86 8.18
C ALA A 502 11.95 20.21 6.90
N ALA A 503 12.00 19.35 5.89
CA ALA A 503 11.26 19.55 4.64
C ALA A 503 9.75 19.52 4.87
N MET A 504 9.23 18.62 5.70
CA MET A 504 7.80 18.54 6.05
C MET A 504 7.31 19.86 6.67
N LYS A 505 8.03 20.39 7.67
CA LYS A 505 7.69 21.65 8.30
C LYS A 505 7.70 22.80 7.30
N ARG A 506 8.78 22.94 6.56
CA ARG A 506 8.97 24.01 5.57
C ARG A 506 7.88 24.01 4.48
N ILE A 507 7.52 22.84 3.97
CA ILE A 507 6.51 22.79 2.89
C ILE A 507 5.12 23.18 3.40
N ARG A 508 4.77 22.85 4.64
CA ARG A 508 3.53 23.31 5.27
C ARG A 508 3.52 24.83 5.41
N GLU A 509 4.63 25.44 5.84
CA GLU A 509 4.78 26.90 5.94
C GLU A 509 4.69 27.59 4.58
N ILE A 510 5.29 27.03 3.52
CA ILE A 510 5.18 27.54 2.15
C ILE A 510 3.72 27.50 1.70
N ARG A 511 3.05 26.36 1.84
CA ARG A 511 1.67 26.18 1.39
C ARG A 511 0.68 27.08 2.14
N ALA A 512 0.90 27.32 3.43
CA ALA A 512 0.06 28.23 4.24
C ALA A 512 0.03 29.68 3.73
N GLN A 513 0.99 30.09 2.87
CA GLN A 513 1.00 31.42 2.23
C GLN A 513 -0.01 31.54 1.08
N TYR A 514 -0.61 30.43 0.65
CA TYR A 514 -1.54 30.34 -0.47
C TYR A 514 -2.95 30.03 0.04
N PRO A 515 -3.90 30.99 -0.03
CA PRO A 515 -5.24 30.83 0.56
C PRO A 515 -6.03 29.64 0.02
N GLU A 516 -5.81 29.28 -1.25
CA GLU A 516 -6.50 28.16 -1.91
C GLU A 516 -6.09 26.77 -1.38
N THR A 517 -5.05 26.69 -0.55
CA THR A 517 -4.67 25.43 0.10
C THR A 517 -5.52 25.14 1.33
N LYS A 518 -6.26 26.15 1.81
CA LYS A 518 -7.15 25.99 2.97
C LYS A 518 -8.45 25.31 2.54
N ARG A 519 -8.85 24.31 3.30
CA ARG A 519 -10.15 23.64 3.17
C ARG A 519 -11.18 24.37 4.02
N TYR A 520 -12.40 24.49 3.51
CA TYR A 520 -13.56 25.10 4.17
C TYR A 520 -14.71 24.12 4.19
N ALA A 521 -15.59 24.22 5.18
CA ALA A 521 -16.86 23.52 5.16
C ALA A 521 -17.69 23.99 3.95
N PRO A 522 -18.41 23.10 3.25
CA PRO A 522 -19.17 23.46 2.05
C PRO A 522 -20.24 24.55 2.28
N THR A 523 -20.75 24.63 3.50
CA THR A 523 -21.78 25.59 3.92
C THR A 523 -21.24 26.95 4.38
N GLU A 524 -19.93 27.06 4.62
CA GLU A 524 -19.29 28.25 5.21
C GLU A 524 -18.08 28.70 4.40
N VAL A 525 -18.31 29.05 3.14
CA VAL A 525 -17.26 29.53 2.25
C VAL A 525 -17.08 31.04 2.42
N PRO A 526 -15.91 31.55 2.92
CA PRO A 526 -15.75 32.96 3.22
C PRO A 526 -15.95 33.88 2.03
N GLY A 527 -16.88 34.84 2.17
CA GLY A 527 -17.16 35.88 1.17
C GLY A 527 -17.89 35.37 -0.09
N ILE A 528 -18.48 34.19 -0.02
CA ILE A 528 -19.29 33.61 -1.10
C ILE A 528 -20.61 33.12 -0.52
N PRO A 529 -21.75 33.76 -0.83
CA PRO A 529 -23.06 33.30 -0.41
C PRO A 529 -23.39 31.92 -0.97
N SER A 530 -24.04 31.05 -0.20
CA SER A 530 -24.34 29.67 -0.59
C SER A 530 -25.21 29.58 -1.86
N ASN A 531 -26.10 30.54 -2.08
CA ASN A 531 -26.93 30.60 -3.29
C ASN A 531 -26.14 30.91 -4.57
N ASP A 532 -24.97 31.55 -4.46
CA ASP A 532 -24.14 31.87 -5.62
C ASP A 532 -23.35 30.65 -6.14
N ILE A 533 -23.25 29.60 -5.34
CA ILE A 533 -22.57 28.34 -5.67
C ILE A 533 -23.55 27.15 -5.74
N SER A 534 -24.84 27.42 -5.85
CA SER A 534 -25.87 26.38 -5.86
C SER A 534 -25.90 25.54 -7.16
N ILE A 535 -25.29 26.03 -8.24
CA ILE A 535 -25.28 25.36 -9.54
C ILE A 535 -23.88 24.80 -9.82
N ILE A 536 -23.81 23.47 -9.96
CA ILE A 536 -22.59 22.77 -10.34
C ILE A 536 -22.28 23.04 -11.82
N ASN A 537 -21.03 23.42 -12.09
CA ASN A 537 -20.53 23.65 -13.43
C ASN A 537 -19.74 22.45 -13.93
N THR A 538 -20.05 21.98 -15.13
CA THR A 538 -19.32 20.92 -15.83
C THR A 538 -18.76 21.42 -17.17
N ALA A 539 -17.69 20.80 -17.64
CA ALA A 539 -17.13 21.12 -18.95
C ALA A 539 -16.51 19.87 -19.61
N PRO A 540 -16.98 19.52 -20.83
CA PRO A 540 -16.44 18.35 -21.51
C PRO A 540 -14.94 18.49 -21.81
N ARG A 541 -14.27 17.37 -21.87
CA ARG A 541 -12.84 17.33 -22.25
C ARG A 541 -12.66 17.87 -23.69
N PRO A 542 -11.80 18.86 -23.91
CA PRO A 542 -11.64 19.42 -25.24
C PRO A 542 -10.93 18.44 -26.19
N SER A 543 -11.43 18.31 -27.42
CA SER A 543 -10.82 17.48 -28.46
C SER A 543 -9.44 18.00 -28.91
N LEU A 544 -9.27 19.33 -28.97
CA LEU A 544 -8.03 20.00 -29.37
C LEU A 544 -7.30 20.60 -28.14
N GLN A 545 -6.87 19.75 -27.23
CA GLN A 545 -6.30 20.17 -25.94
C GLN A 545 -5.17 21.20 -26.05
N ARG A 546 -4.25 21.03 -27.01
CA ARG A 546 -3.11 21.97 -27.22
C ARG A 546 -3.56 23.38 -27.61
N LEU A 547 -4.56 23.50 -28.48
CA LEU A 547 -5.11 24.79 -28.87
C LEU A 547 -5.89 25.45 -27.74
N VAL A 548 -6.67 24.66 -27.00
CA VAL A 548 -7.38 25.14 -25.80
C VAL A 548 -6.39 25.59 -24.73
N LEU A 549 -5.31 24.85 -24.51
CA LEU A 549 -4.25 25.23 -23.57
C LEU A 549 -3.65 26.61 -23.95
N LEU A 550 -3.26 26.77 -25.20
CA LEU A 550 -2.72 28.05 -25.67
C LEU A 550 -3.73 29.19 -25.49
N LYS A 551 -5.00 28.97 -25.86
CA LYS A 551 -6.09 29.94 -25.66
C LYS A 551 -6.23 30.33 -24.20
N ARG A 552 -6.21 29.34 -23.26
CA ARG A 552 -6.34 29.60 -21.82
C ARG A 552 -5.13 30.37 -21.28
N ILE A 553 -3.93 30.04 -21.71
CA ILE A 553 -2.71 30.79 -21.36
C ILE A 553 -2.87 32.26 -21.79
N ILE A 554 -3.24 32.53 -23.05
CA ILE A 554 -3.40 33.91 -23.55
C ILE A 554 -4.49 34.65 -22.77
N TYR A 555 -5.63 34.02 -22.47
CA TYR A 555 -6.71 34.64 -21.70
C TYR A 555 -6.26 35.01 -20.30
N ARG A 556 -5.53 34.12 -19.61
CA ARG A 556 -4.98 34.42 -18.28
C ARG A 556 -3.91 35.51 -18.30
N LEU A 557 -3.03 35.54 -19.31
CA LEU A 557 -2.06 36.61 -19.47
C LEU A 557 -2.73 37.98 -19.65
N LEU A 558 -3.87 38.03 -20.35
CA LEU A 558 -4.67 39.23 -20.57
C LEU A 558 -5.61 39.57 -19.40
N GLY A 559 -5.66 38.73 -18.34
CA GLY A 559 -6.58 38.91 -17.22
C GLY A 559 -8.05 38.65 -17.61
N LYS A 560 -8.30 37.87 -18.66
CA LYS A 560 -9.67 37.55 -19.13
C LYS A 560 -10.15 36.22 -18.57
N HIS A 561 -11.38 36.21 -18.09
CA HIS A 561 -12.12 35.01 -17.70
C HIS A 561 -13.49 35.01 -18.39
N ARG A 562 -14.16 33.88 -18.43
CA ARG A 562 -15.49 33.74 -19.06
C ARG A 562 -16.60 33.93 -18.03
N PHE A 563 -16.35 33.49 -16.80
CA PHE A 563 -17.29 33.51 -15.68
C PHE A 563 -16.61 34.12 -14.46
N GLU A 564 -17.37 34.81 -13.62
CA GLU A 564 -16.85 35.39 -12.38
C GLU A 564 -16.70 34.35 -11.28
N LEU A 565 -17.73 33.51 -11.10
CA LEU A 565 -17.79 32.51 -10.03
C LEU A 565 -18.35 31.18 -10.56
N GLY A 566 -17.90 30.06 -10.01
CA GLY A 566 -18.46 28.74 -10.27
C GLY A 566 -18.13 27.72 -9.19
N ALA A 567 -19.06 26.80 -8.95
CA ALA A 567 -18.84 25.60 -8.13
C ALA A 567 -18.49 24.42 -9.05
N ILE A 568 -17.40 23.73 -8.74
CA ILE A 568 -16.83 22.69 -9.58
C ILE A 568 -16.61 21.41 -8.72
N PRO A 569 -17.20 20.28 -9.09
CA PRO A 569 -16.92 19.00 -8.43
C PRO A 569 -15.45 18.58 -8.60
N SER A 570 -14.95 17.71 -7.72
CA SER A 570 -13.54 17.28 -7.73
C SER A 570 -13.12 16.61 -9.04
N ASP A 571 -13.98 15.78 -9.62
CA ASP A 571 -13.78 15.06 -10.89
C ASP A 571 -13.79 15.97 -12.12
N GLU A 572 -14.46 17.13 -12.03
CA GLU A 572 -14.52 18.17 -13.07
C GLU A 572 -13.46 19.27 -12.89
N ALA A 573 -12.63 19.22 -11.84
CA ALA A 573 -11.64 20.25 -11.50
C ALA A 573 -10.42 20.30 -12.43
N HIS A 574 -10.64 20.10 -13.71
CA HIS A 574 -9.61 20.12 -14.74
C HIS A 574 -9.13 21.53 -15.10
N TRP A 575 -7.87 21.65 -15.54
CA TRP A 575 -7.29 22.95 -15.95
C TRP A 575 -8.09 23.67 -17.04
N TRP A 576 -8.68 22.94 -17.99
CA TRP A 576 -9.49 23.53 -19.09
C TRP A 576 -10.83 24.06 -18.61
N HIS A 577 -11.34 23.55 -17.49
CA HIS A 577 -12.58 23.97 -16.85
C HIS A 577 -12.31 25.11 -15.87
N VAL A 578 -11.51 24.90 -14.84
CA VAL A 578 -11.21 25.88 -13.80
C VAL A 578 -10.66 27.19 -14.36
N SER A 579 -9.85 27.13 -15.43
CA SER A 579 -9.30 28.33 -16.07
C SER A 579 -10.33 29.25 -16.74
N GLN A 580 -11.63 28.91 -16.75
CA GLN A 580 -12.68 29.79 -17.29
C GLN A 580 -13.19 30.79 -16.25
N PHE A 581 -12.95 30.55 -14.98
CA PHE A 581 -13.50 31.32 -13.87
C PHE A 581 -12.48 32.29 -13.28
N GLU A 582 -12.95 33.42 -12.76
CA GLU A 582 -12.15 34.29 -11.91
C GLU A 582 -12.00 33.68 -10.53
N THR A 583 -13.12 33.17 -9.97
CA THR A 583 -13.17 32.42 -8.71
C THR A 583 -13.84 31.08 -8.94
N ALA A 584 -13.24 30.01 -8.42
CA ALA A 584 -13.79 28.67 -8.44
C ALA A 584 -13.82 28.09 -7.02
N VAL A 585 -14.99 27.62 -6.61
CA VAL A 585 -15.15 26.81 -5.41
C VAL A 585 -15.07 25.34 -5.85
N VAL A 586 -14.02 24.66 -5.45
CA VAL A 586 -13.72 23.30 -5.94
C VAL A 586 -13.82 22.33 -4.77
N THR A 587 -14.64 21.29 -4.92
CA THR A 587 -14.68 20.18 -3.95
C THR A 587 -13.33 19.48 -3.92
N ASP A 588 -12.79 19.19 -2.75
CA ASP A 588 -11.55 18.42 -2.66
C ASP A 588 -11.79 16.92 -2.97
N ALA A 589 -10.72 16.19 -3.29
CA ALA A 589 -10.85 14.79 -3.67
C ALA A 589 -11.33 13.90 -2.53
N SER A 590 -11.08 14.28 -1.26
CA SER A 590 -11.55 13.53 -0.10
C SER A 590 -13.05 13.68 0.18
N GLN A 591 -13.74 14.60 -0.51
CA GLN A 591 -15.15 14.96 -0.30
C GLN A 591 -15.46 15.52 1.10
N GLU A 592 -14.42 15.94 1.85
CA GLU A 592 -14.59 16.49 3.20
C GLU A 592 -14.83 18.00 3.22
N GLY A 593 -14.55 18.69 2.10
CA GLY A 593 -14.72 20.13 2.03
C GLY A 593 -14.47 20.73 0.67
N VAL A 594 -14.37 22.05 0.65
CA VAL A 594 -14.14 22.80 -0.58
C VAL A 594 -12.93 23.73 -0.45
N ARG A 595 -12.29 24.01 -1.57
CA ARG A 595 -11.18 24.96 -1.69
C ARG A 595 -11.58 26.13 -2.59
N VAL A 596 -11.23 27.35 -2.21
CA VAL A 596 -11.52 28.54 -2.99
C VAL A 596 -10.31 28.96 -3.80
N ARG A 597 -10.38 28.77 -5.10
CA ARG A 597 -9.33 29.14 -6.07
C ARG A 597 -9.69 30.46 -6.72
N ARG A 598 -8.85 31.48 -6.54
CA ARG A 598 -9.05 32.83 -7.11
C ARG A 598 -7.91 33.19 -8.04
N TYR A 599 -8.24 33.80 -9.17
CA TYR A 599 -7.25 34.27 -10.11
C TYR A 599 -6.43 35.43 -9.51
N ASP A 600 -5.13 35.22 -9.42
CA ASP A 600 -4.15 36.22 -8.99
C ASP A 600 -3.06 36.32 -10.07
N ARG A 601 -3.12 37.42 -10.84
CA ARG A 601 -2.20 37.66 -11.95
C ARG A 601 -0.76 37.77 -11.48
N GLN A 602 -0.53 38.47 -10.37
CA GLN A 602 0.83 38.70 -9.86
C GLN A 602 1.47 37.38 -9.42
N LYS A 603 0.77 36.60 -8.60
CA LYS A 603 1.24 35.27 -8.16
C LYS A 603 1.48 34.33 -9.33
N MET A 604 0.56 34.32 -10.30
CA MET A 604 0.72 33.49 -11.52
C MET A 604 2.01 33.83 -12.25
N PHE A 605 2.31 35.10 -12.49
CA PHE A 605 3.53 35.52 -13.19
C PHE A 605 4.80 35.24 -12.38
N GLU A 606 4.77 35.50 -11.08
CA GLU A 606 5.90 35.21 -10.18
C GLU A 606 6.26 33.73 -10.18
N LEU A 607 5.27 32.85 -9.96
CA LEU A 607 5.47 31.41 -9.97
C LEU A 607 5.84 30.88 -11.36
N ALA A 608 5.25 31.40 -12.44
CA ALA A 608 5.63 31.03 -13.80
C ALA A 608 7.11 31.36 -14.08
N LYS A 609 7.55 32.57 -13.73
CA LYS A 609 8.95 33.00 -13.89
C LYS A 609 9.89 32.11 -13.09
N ARG A 610 9.62 31.92 -11.79
CA ARG A 610 10.44 31.07 -10.90
C ARG A 610 10.46 29.63 -11.40
N GLY A 611 9.30 29.08 -11.83
CA GLY A 611 9.20 27.72 -12.34
C GLY A 611 9.99 27.51 -13.63
N VAL A 612 9.91 28.43 -14.61
CA VAL A 612 10.73 28.37 -15.83
C VAL A 612 12.22 28.45 -15.50
N GLN A 613 12.61 29.29 -14.55
CA GLN A 613 14.02 29.40 -14.12
C GLN A 613 14.53 28.09 -13.52
N VAL A 614 13.79 27.49 -12.60
CA VAL A 614 14.22 26.26 -11.95
C VAL A 614 14.23 25.06 -12.90
N ILE A 615 13.24 24.96 -13.81
CA ILE A 615 13.21 23.89 -14.82
C ILE A 615 14.37 24.06 -15.82
N ASN A 616 14.74 25.28 -16.18
CA ASN A 616 15.92 25.52 -17.01
C ASN A 616 17.24 25.17 -16.26
N ARG A 617 17.31 25.42 -14.95
CA ARG A 617 18.43 24.95 -14.13
C ARG A 617 18.49 23.43 -14.12
N LEU A 618 17.36 22.73 -13.95
CA LEU A 618 17.28 21.28 -14.00
C LEU A 618 17.86 20.73 -15.32
N ARG A 619 17.53 21.34 -16.45
CA ARG A 619 18.09 20.93 -17.74
C ARG A 619 19.61 21.08 -17.84
N LYS A 620 20.17 22.08 -17.18
CA LYS A 620 21.63 22.37 -17.20
C LYS A 620 22.41 21.57 -16.17
N GLU A 621 21.89 21.51 -14.95
CA GLU A 621 22.60 21.01 -13.77
C GLU A 621 22.22 19.54 -13.45
N GLY A 622 21.07 19.08 -13.92
CA GLY A 622 20.47 17.81 -13.49
C GLY A 622 21.32 16.57 -13.70
N LYS A 623 22.16 16.52 -14.76
CA LYS A 623 23.09 15.39 -14.95
C LYS A 623 24.21 15.35 -13.91
N ALA A 624 24.74 16.50 -13.52
CA ALA A 624 25.74 16.57 -12.46
C ALA A 624 25.15 16.13 -11.11
N VAL A 625 23.93 16.62 -10.81
CA VAL A 625 23.20 16.25 -9.59
C VAL A 625 22.81 14.76 -9.58
N GLN A 626 22.43 14.19 -10.74
CA GLN A 626 22.20 12.75 -10.87
C GLN A 626 23.42 11.94 -10.38
N GLU A 627 24.62 12.32 -10.82
CA GLU A 627 25.86 11.63 -10.43
C GLU A 627 26.22 11.84 -8.95
N GLU A 628 25.80 12.96 -8.35
CA GLU A 628 25.93 13.17 -6.90
C GLU A 628 25.03 12.20 -6.11
N TYR A 629 23.74 12.05 -6.52
CA TYR A 629 22.84 11.08 -5.90
C TYR A 629 23.34 9.63 -6.03
N LYS A 630 23.84 9.24 -7.21
CA LYS A 630 24.43 7.91 -7.41
C LYS A 630 25.64 7.64 -6.49
N ARG A 631 26.51 8.63 -6.35
CA ARG A 631 27.70 8.52 -5.44
C ARG A 631 27.29 8.48 -3.97
N ALA A 632 26.24 9.18 -3.59
CA ALA A 632 25.77 9.23 -2.22
C ALA A 632 24.92 8.02 -1.82
N LEU A 633 24.38 7.27 -2.77
CA LEU A 633 23.45 6.17 -2.54
C LEU A 633 23.96 5.16 -1.51
N PRO A 634 25.21 4.63 -1.57
CA PRO A 634 25.71 3.68 -0.57
C PRO A 634 25.73 4.26 0.85
N ARG A 635 26.09 5.53 1.00
CA ARG A 635 26.08 6.22 2.30
C ARG A 635 24.65 6.40 2.82
N LEU A 636 23.72 6.84 1.97
CA LEU A 636 22.34 7.12 2.35
C LEU A 636 21.57 5.85 2.75
N THR A 637 21.92 4.71 2.16
CA THR A 637 21.28 3.42 2.40
C THR A 637 22.04 2.55 3.40
N SER A 638 23.08 3.10 4.05
CA SER A 638 23.88 2.37 5.04
C SER A 638 23.15 2.23 6.38
N ARG A 639 23.53 1.20 7.14
CA ARG A 639 23.07 0.98 8.51
C ARG A 639 23.46 2.16 9.43
N GLU A 640 24.66 2.71 9.25
CA GLU A 640 25.19 3.84 10.03
C GLU A 640 24.35 5.10 9.82
N ASN A 641 23.86 5.36 8.59
CA ASN A 641 22.98 6.48 8.33
C ASN A 641 21.65 6.32 9.08
N TRP A 642 21.05 5.13 9.05
CA TRP A 642 19.80 4.87 9.77
C TRP A 642 20.00 4.87 11.29
N LYS A 643 21.12 4.33 11.79
CA LYS A 643 21.50 4.45 13.21
C LYS A 643 21.49 5.90 13.67
N ARG A 644 22.12 6.78 12.90
CA ARG A 644 22.17 8.22 13.17
C ARG A 644 20.77 8.86 13.15
N LEU A 645 19.93 8.51 12.17
CA LEU A 645 18.56 9.03 12.05
C LEU A 645 17.68 8.59 13.23
N TYR A 646 17.84 7.37 13.70
CA TYR A 646 17.14 6.84 14.88
C TYR A 646 17.73 7.34 16.21
N GLN A 647 18.87 8.05 16.18
CA GLN A 647 19.58 8.54 17.38
C GLN A 647 20.03 7.40 18.33
N LEU A 648 20.50 6.29 17.76
CA LEU A 648 20.97 5.08 18.47
C LEU A 648 22.48 5.10 18.72
#